data_30dcc7c52eaaf2159c418cf375adf039
#
_entry.id   30dcc7c52eaaf2159c418cf375adf039
#
_cell.length_a   1.000
_cell.length_b   1.000
_cell.length_c   1.000
_cell.angle_alpha   90.00
_cell.angle_beta   90.00
_cell.angle_gamma   90.00
#
_symmetry.space_group_name_H-M   'P 1'
#
loop_
_entity.id
_entity.type
_entity.pdbx_description
1 polymer ?
#
loop_
_entity_poly.entity_id
_entity_poly.type
_entity_poly.pdbx_seq_one_letter_code
_entity_poly.pdbx_strand_id
1 'polypeptide(L)'
;MHKSFIKNILPIIFLTVPLVAQQTEPKPGEQAAIFRFEEAPGQEDVAKQNLTKGIKAMSDGIFNIAADFFKDYRKSVDLHEPDFAQASAYLAEALIGQNLLKEAEDVLKDHEQRSPGLKAADSQIKAKLAYVWGQTCFMQKRYEDCLKKALPLTRKNADPAYIEKATILCADAYAQLHDWQSIKSLLLNFMQLPSMNTQNFEIQRRLVNVHLLTGNPQAAEAVLAKIEPSGKPEDLLALNLMKTLCLASQQRTDDAVKVFKTISAQCPETASEEWWKVIWTLADALYAKKSYAYAEAILPLAMQTATSDKEKIASCLLLAKTQIELNKSSQAQDSLELIRKEHPDYPQLNEVVFRLAQLYQSNNSFRTAAELFSQISGNKELDSELRTQAAFERAKCLVSDGQWKGAIETYTHAEDIASSQQSKSQALFNAAELAEKISETEYAIKLYNDIADKYPESTLAPEARIRQGNAQLKRKNYELAAVTFRQFTVDFPTHKLAPYAKLQHGAALRMGAGSQEDARKAAAYLKEIAENMPDPDQAAQALLEAYQAANKAQDFKLAQDMLDILIERYPESAHIPQALYQRVLIKLSQANNMDAIKDAELFFKQYPQHPLAPDLYIITADLYVGMSDWSKAQQLYLRLHNTQPSSKLNTMALYEAAFCAYKQNLPQSALDILQSLEMATSLNKDRKLSESETLFLAKALMLKGDVLAMLKDYEKARQSFTEVMTQAGDGDLSYAALGRQGEMCLVLAESDTTKVKDLEMLKKAEQCFQRIVDSKSTASVDLKDMAQYRLAVCHERQGDNEAALEAYRKLCYAYQAAQMNSVVHSWFYYTKSALAAAQLLERLGGKENLRQAMRLYQDLADAELPASKEALLRAEEIRKAYAFGK
;
A
#
# COMPACT_ATOMS: atom_id res chain seq x y z
N MET A 1 -20.06 18.87 -22.65
CA MET A 1 -19.31 19.28 -21.45
C MET A 1 -19.95 20.41 -20.64
N HIS A 2 -20.90 21.20 -21.18
CA HIS A 2 -21.51 22.31 -20.44
C HIS A 2 -22.63 21.95 -19.43
N LYS A 3 -23.24 20.77 -19.48
CA LYS A 3 -24.28 20.36 -18.52
C LYS A 3 -23.76 19.77 -17.21
N SER A 4 -22.48 19.38 -17.15
CA SER A 4 -21.85 18.83 -15.93
C SER A 4 -21.28 19.91 -15.01
N PHE A 5 -21.04 21.12 -15.53
CA PHE A 5 -20.38 22.19 -14.78
C PHE A 5 -21.34 22.91 -13.81
N ILE A 6 -22.63 22.92 -14.11
CA ILE A 6 -23.63 23.61 -13.29
C ILE A 6 -24.08 22.79 -12.07
N LYS A 7 -23.90 21.46 -12.09
CA LYS A 7 -24.36 20.60 -11.00
C LYS A 7 -23.51 20.64 -9.73
N ASN A 8 -22.25 21.05 -9.82
CA ASN A 8 -21.31 20.99 -8.67
C ASN A 8 -21.07 22.34 -7.97
N ILE A 9 -21.74 23.40 -8.35
CA ILE A 9 -21.35 24.76 -7.96
C ILE A 9 -22.25 25.40 -6.87
N LEU A 10 -23.35 24.77 -6.41
CA LEU A 10 -24.37 25.52 -5.76
C LEU A 10 -25.09 24.93 -4.51
N PRO A 11 -24.41 24.31 -3.54
CA PRO A 11 -25.05 24.07 -2.22
C PRO A 11 -25.05 25.30 -1.30
N ILE A 12 -24.38 26.42 -1.65
CA ILE A 12 -24.01 27.46 -0.68
C ILE A 12 -25.00 28.64 -0.66
N ILE A 13 -25.92 28.77 -1.63
CA ILE A 13 -26.79 29.92 -1.70
C ILE A 13 -27.93 29.93 -0.67
N PHE A 14 -28.25 28.79 -0.10
CA PHE A 14 -29.27 28.70 0.93
C PHE A 14 -28.77 29.08 2.33
N LEU A 15 -27.43 29.20 2.51
CA LEU A 15 -26.79 29.52 3.78
C LEU A 15 -26.53 31.02 4.01
N THR A 16 -27.12 31.89 3.24
CA THR A 16 -27.06 33.31 3.56
C THR A 16 -28.20 33.67 4.52
N VAL A 17 -27.82 33.78 5.67
CA VAL A 17 -28.24 34.21 6.99
C VAL A 17 -28.57 33.04 7.88
N PRO A 18 -27.61 32.44 8.54
CA PRO A 18 -27.76 32.25 9.94
C PRO A 18 -27.86 33.68 10.50
N LEU A 19 -28.82 33.93 11.28
CA LEU A 19 -28.74 34.92 12.34
C LEU A 19 -27.61 34.49 13.31
N VAL A 20 -26.37 34.51 12.84
CA VAL A 20 -25.18 34.61 13.67
C VAL A 20 -24.98 36.12 13.81
N ALA A 21 -25.55 36.64 14.84
CA ALA A 21 -25.05 37.91 15.37
C ALA A 21 -23.52 37.78 15.42
N GLN A 22 -22.81 38.68 14.76
CA GLN A 22 -21.40 38.80 14.90
C GLN A 22 -21.10 38.81 16.39
N GLN A 23 -20.42 37.78 16.87
CA GLN A 23 -19.76 37.87 18.17
C GLN A 23 -18.61 38.88 18.01
N THR A 24 -18.91 40.13 18.34
CA THR A 24 -17.87 41.00 18.86
C THR A 24 -17.53 40.46 20.22
N GLU A 25 -16.35 39.89 20.36
CA GLU A 25 -15.84 39.58 21.68
C GLU A 25 -15.90 40.87 22.52
N PRO A 26 -16.49 40.85 23.70
CA PRO A 26 -16.48 42.00 24.59
C PRO A 26 -15.05 42.27 25.01
N LYS A 27 -14.59 43.53 24.84
CA LYS A 27 -13.28 43.97 25.32
C LYS A 27 -13.13 43.56 26.77
N PRO A 28 -11.98 43.07 27.22
CA PRO A 28 -11.75 42.75 28.62
C PRO A 28 -11.81 44.08 29.42
N GLY A 29 -12.87 44.30 30.15
CA GLY A 29 -13.07 45.50 30.97
C GLY A 29 -14.54 45.95 31.12
N GLU A 30 -15.50 45.47 30.33
CA GLU A 30 -16.89 45.76 30.64
C GLU A 30 -17.38 44.78 31.69
N GLN A 31 -17.52 45.30 32.89
CA GLN A 31 -18.05 44.63 34.06
C GLN A 31 -19.43 44.13 33.73
N ALA A 32 -19.66 42.82 33.88
CA ALA A 32 -21.01 42.27 33.91
C ALA A 32 -21.88 43.12 34.87
N ALA A 33 -22.95 43.70 34.35
CA ALA A 33 -23.92 44.39 35.16
C ALA A 33 -24.48 43.40 36.17
N ILE A 34 -24.03 43.51 37.42
CA ILE A 34 -24.53 42.70 38.53
C ILE A 34 -25.97 43.16 38.80
N PHE A 35 -26.93 42.39 38.30
CA PHE A 35 -28.31 42.54 38.71
C PHE A 35 -28.43 42.21 40.19
N ARG A 36 -28.64 43.19 41.05
CA ARG A 36 -29.07 42.98 42.44
C ARG A 36 -30.53 42.48 42.41
N PHE A 37 -30.75 41.27 42.88
CA PHE A 37 -32.07 40.67 43.04
C PHE A 37 -32.62 41.10 44.39
N GLU A 38 -33.88 41.64 44.40
CA GLU A 38 -34.74 41.80 45.57
C GLU A 38 -35.37 40.44 45.98
N GLU A 39 -35.77 40.34 47.21
CA GLU A 39 -36.12 39.16 47.98
C GLU A 39 -37.10 38.15 47.35
N ALA A 40 -36.99 36.91 47.74
CA ALA A 40 -37.48 35.68 47.14
C ALA A 40 -39.02 35.60 46.90
N PRO A 41 -39.46 35.45 45.65
CA PRO A 41 -40.79 34.96 45.32
C PRO A 41 -40.90 33.44 45.45
N GLY A 42 -42.16 32.93 45.58
CA GLY A 42 -42.37 31.47 45.69
C GLY A 42 -41.87 30.68 44.46
N GLN A 43 -41.69 29.37 44.61
CA GLN A 43 -41.06 28.52 43.57
C GLN A 43 -41.69 28.66 42.15
N GLU A 44 -42.97 28.90 42.03
CA GLU A 44 -43.71 29.11 40.78
C GLU A 44 -43.38 30.44 40.10
N ASP A 45 -43.20 31.52 40.92
CA ASP A 45 -42.78 32.83 40.42
C ASP A 45 -41.30 32.84 39.96
N VAL A 46 -40.42 32.08 40.58
CA VAL A 46 -39.01 31.92 40.18
C VAL A 46 -38.91 31.20 38.85
N ALA A 47 -39.71 30.15 38.65
CA ALA A 47 -39.76 29.39 37.39
C ALA A 47 -40.16 30.29 36.21
N LYS A 48 -41.27 31.07 36.33
CA LYS A 48 -41.71 32.01 35.30
C LYS A 48 -40.71 33.14 35.04
N GLN A 49 -40.02 33.60 36.11
CA GLN A 49 -38.95 34.59 35.94
C GLN A 49 -37.76 34.02 35.16
N ASN A 50 -37.39 32.77 35.40
CA ASN A 50 -36.29 32.13 34.66
C ASN A 50 -36.65 31.97 33.17
N LEU A 51 -37.88 31.58 32.84
CA LEU A 51 -38.36 31.54 31.45
C LEU A 51 -38.28 32.93 30.78
N THR A 52 -38.80 33.98 31.45
CA THR A 52 -38.80 35.34 30.92
C THR A 52 -37.38 35.89 30.73
N LYS A 53 -36.48 35.64 31.72
CA LYS A 53 -35.06 36.05 31.62
C LYS A 53 -34.33 35.30 30.54
N GLY A 54 -34.61 34.01 30.39
CA GLY A 54 -34.05 33.18 29.31
C GLY A 54 -34.49 33.68 27.91
N ILE A 55 -35.78 33.96 27.74
CA ILE A 55 -36.32 34.53 26.48
C ILE A 55 -35.68 35.87 26.18
N LYS A 56 -35.52 36.76 27.19
CA LYS A 56 -34.84 38.03 26.98
C LYS A 56 -33.37 37.85 26.60
N ALA A 57 -32.65 37.00 27.29
CA ALA A 57 -31.27 36.69 26.92
C ALA A 57 -31.12 36.11 25.51
N MET A 58 -32.08 35.29 25.07
CA MET A 58 -32.15 34.81 23.67
C MET A 58 -32.33 35.96 22.68
N SER A 59 -33.23 36.90 22.98
CA SER A 59 -33.46 38.08 22.12
C SER A 59 -32.26 39.02 22.05
N ASP A 60 -31.48 39.05 23.14
CA ASP A 60 -30.25 39.87 23.24
C ASP A 60 -29.03 39.12 22.66
N GLY A 61 -29.19 37.88 22.14
CA GLY A 61 -28.13 37.07 21.53
C GLY A 61 -27.16 36.42 22.52
N ILE A 62 -27.50 36.43 23.84
CA ILE A 62 -26.63 35.94 24.91
C ILE A 62 -27.00 34.49 25.23
N PHE A 63 -26.64 33.58 24.31
CA PHE A 63 -27.11 32.18 24.32
C PHE A 63 -26.62 31.35 25.51
N ASN A 64 -25.46 31.60 26.05
CA ASN A 64 -24.93 30.88 27.20
C ASN A 64 -25.78 31.18 28.47
N ILE A 65 -26.07 32.43 28.72
CA ILE A 65 -26.94 32.85 29.86
C ILE A 65 -28.36 32.35 29.65
N ALA A 66 -28.84 32.41 28.41
CA ALA A 66 -30.16 31.88 28.07
C ALA A 66 -30.28 30.40 28.38
N ALA A 67 -29.25 29.60 27.98
CA ALA A 67 -29.24 28.18 28.22
C ALA A 67 -29.24 27.84 29.72
N ASP A 68 -28.52 28.59 30.56
CA ASP A 68 -28.51 28.34 31.99
C ASP A 68 -29.89 28.63 32.63
N PHE A 69 -30.54 29.74 32.28
CA PHE A 69 -31.91 30.03 32.73
C PHE A 69 -32.90 28.95 32.27
N PHE A 70 -32.78 28.45 31.06
CA PHE A 70 -33.67 27.39 30.55
C PHE A 70 -33.37 26.04 31.18
N LYS A 71 -32.15 25.73 31.55
CA LYS A 71 -31.77 24.52 32.32
C LYS A 71 -32.45 24.56 33.69
N ASP A 72 -32.39 25.70 34.36
CA ASP A 72 -32.96 25.84 35.72
C ASP A 72 -34.49 25.86 35.66
N TYR A 73 -35.08 26.55 34.68
CA TYR A 73 -36.52 26.50 34.42
C TYR A 73 -36.98 25.07 34.16
N ARG A 74 -36.29 24.33 33.32
CA ARG A 74 -36.61 22.93 32.99
C ARG A 74 -36.55 21.99 34.17
N LYS A 75 -35.68 22.24 35.14
CA LYS A 75 -35.62 21.47 36.39
C LYS A 75 -36.77 21.77 37.35
N SER A 76 -37.38 22.97 37.26
CA SER A 76 -38.40 23.44 38.17
C SER A 76 -39.84 23.15 37.72
N VAL A 77 -40.06 22.66 36.50
CA VAL A 77 -41.38 22.35 35.94
C VAL A 77 -41.71 20.87 35.90
N ASP A 78 -42.97 20.49 35.98
CA ASP A 78 -43.43 19.11 35.87
C ASP A 78 -43.16 18.51 34.48
N LEU A 79 -42.77 17.26 34.46
CA LEU A 79 -42.46 16.52 33.24
C LEU A 79 -43.68 16.39 32.26
N HIS A 80 -44.90 16.53 32.79
CA HIS A 80 -46.15 16.37 32.03
C HIS A 80 -46.78 17.69 31.59
N GLU A 81 -46.20 18.83 31.98
CA GLU A 81 -46.75 20.14 31.61
C GLU A 81 -46.20 20.66 30.26
N PRO A 82 -46.98 21.50 29.56
CA PRO A 82 -46.54 22.20 28.34
C PRO A 82 -45.26 23.01 28.55
N ASP A 83 -45.04 23.48 29.78
CA ASP A 83 -43.89 24.29 30.19
C ASP A 83 -42.57 23.53 30.10
N PHE A 84 -42.56 22.23 30.41
CA PHE A 84 -41.37 21.40 30.23
C PHE A 84 -40.95 21.25 28.76
N ALA A 85 -41.95 21.12 27.88
CA ALA A 85 -41.73 21.06 26.42
C ALA A 85 -41.24 22.41 25.90
N GLN A 86 -41.80 23.50 26.40
CA GLN A 86 -41.38 24.85 26.05
C GLN A 86 -39.95 25.14 26.53
N ALA A 87 -39.63 24.79 27.77
CA ALA A 87 -38.27 24.93 28.29
C ALA A 87 -37.24 24.12 27.49
N SER A 88 -37.60 22.89 27.15
CA SER A 88 -36.73 22.02 26.32
C SER A 88 -36.49 22.60 24.93
N ALA A 89 -37.51 23.18 24.30
CA ALA A 89 -37.37 23.82 23.00
C ALA A 89 -36.45 25.05 23.05
N TYR A 90 -36.67 25.95 24.05
CA TYR A 90 -35.82 27.13 24.21
C TYR A 90 -34.38 26.79 24.63
N LEU A 91 -34.19 25.79 25.50
CA LEU A 91 -32.85 25.31 25.86
C LEU A 91 -32.11 24.79 24.63
N ALA A 92 -32.75 23.95 23.82
CA ALA A 92 -32.14 23.44 22.61
C ALA A 92 -31.81 24.59 21.62
N GLU A 93 -32.68 25.55 21.48
CA GLU A 93 -32.47 26.75 20.64
C GLU A 93 -31.29 27.60 21.13
N ALA A 94 -31.12 27.77 22.46
CA ALA A 94 -29.98 28.45 23.05
C ALA A 94 -28.66 27.67 22.86
N LEU A 95 -28.70 26.34 22.95
CA LEU A 95 -27.54 25.50 22.68
C LEU A 95 -27.15 25.51 21.22
N ILE A 96 -28.12 25.58 20.30
CA ILE A 96 -27.85 25.78 18.87
C ILE A 96 -27.12 27.12 18.66
N GLY A 97 -27.55 28.21 19.32
CA GLY A 97 -26.88 29.49 19.26
C GLY A 97 -25.43 29.47 19.74
N GLN A 98 -25.07 28.55 20.65
CA GLN A 98 -23.72 28.32 21.13
C GLN A 98 -22.95 27.30 20.26
N ASN A 99 -23.56 26.76 19.21
CA ASN A 99 -23.02 25.67 18.40
C ASN A 99 -22.79 24.35 19.15
N LEU A 100 -23.46 24.14 20.30
CA LEU A 100 -23.42 22.92 21.11
C LEU A 100 -24.45 21.91 20.64
N LEU A 101 -24.36 21.50 19.39
CA LEU A 101 -25.38 20.74 18.65
C LEU A 101 -25.69 19.37 19.24
N LYS A 102 -24.68 18.70 19.84
CA LYS A 102 -24.87 17.40 20.48
C LYS A 102 -25.69 17.53 21.76
N GLU A 103 -25.40 18.53 22.57
CA GLU A 103 -26.15 18.80 23.79
C GLU A 103 -27.60 19.22 23.48
N ALA A 104 -27.80 20.03 22.41
CA ALA A 104 -29.13 20.37 21.92
C ALA A 104 -29.92 19.11 21.53
N GLU A 105 -29.30 18.18 20.83
CA GLU A 105 -29.93 16.91 20.45
C GLU A 105 -30.27 16.05 21.68
N ASP A 106 -29.38 15.98 22.64
CA ASP A 106 -29.57 15.20 23.87
C ASP A 106 -30.76 15.76 24.71
N VAL A 107 -30.89 17.08 24.75
CA VAL A 107 -32.06 17.76 25.40
C VAL A 107 -33.36 17.39 24.69
N LEU A 108 -33.38 17.37 23.37
CA LEU A 108 -34.56 17.05 22.57
C LEU A 108 -34.94 15.56 22.68
N LYS A 109 -33.95 14.66 22.70
CA LYS A 109 -34.14 13.22 22.91
C LYS A 109 -34.64 12.93 24.33
N ASP A 110 -34.06 13.58 25.33
CA ASP A 110 -34.50 13.45 26.70
C ASP A 110 -35.96 13.92 26.90
N HIS A 111 -36.34 15.00 26.20
CA HIS A 111 -37.74 15.43 26.14
C HIS A 111 -38.67 14.39 25.50
N GLU A 112 -38.29 13.83 24.34
CA GLU A 112 -39.08 12.81 23.63
C GLU A 112 -39.27 11.53 24.46
N GLN A 113 -38.28 11.16 25.27
CA GLN A 113 -38.31 9.99 26.18
C GLN A 113 -39.17 10.22 27.45
N ARG A 114 -39.07 11.40 28.03
CA ARG A 114 -39.68 11.68 29.35
C ARG A 114 -41.10 12.25 29.26
N SER A 115 -41.44 12.92 28.13
CA SER A 115 -42.73 13.57 27.97
C SER A 115 -43.32 13.34 26.57
N PRO A 116 -43.67 12.09 26.19
CA PRO A 116 -44.11 11.76 24.82
C PRO A 116 -45.53 12.22 24.51
N GLY A 117 -46.29 12.73 25.45
CA GLY A 117 -47.78 12.89 25.36
C GLY A 117 -48.32 14.30 25.44
N LEU A 118 -47.80 15.33 24.74
CA LEU A 118 -48.43 16.65 24.64
C LEU A 118 -49.84 16.58 24.04
N LYS A 119 -50.82 17.24 24.67
CA LYS A 119 -52.23 17.32 24.23
C LYS A 119 -52.38 18.15 22.93
N ALA A 120 -53.50 18.03 22.23
CA ALA A 120 -53.76 18.78 20.98
C ALA A 120 -53.79 20.31 21.18
N ALA A 121 -54.08 20.78 22.38
CA ALA A 121 -54.06 22.22 22.73
C ALA A 121 -52.64 22.85 22.64
N ASP A 122 -51.56 22.03 22.69
CA ASP A 122 -50.20 22.52 22.72
C ASP A 122 -49.52 22.47 21.31
N SER A 123 -50.32 22.69 20.26
CA SER A 123 -49.87 22.59 18.86
C SER A 123 -48.65 23.48 18.54
N GLN A 124 -48.61 24.69 19.12
CA GLN A 124 -47.55 25.66 18.93
C GLN A 124 -46.23 25.19 19.55
N ILE A 125 -46.26 24.62 20.75
CA ILE A 125 -45.06 24.08 21.43
C ILE A 125 -44.54 22.85 20.69
N LYS A 126 -45.41 21.95 20.24
CA LYS A 126 -45.05 20.81 19.38
C LYS A 126 -44.38 21.27 18.09
N ALA A 127 -44.93 22.27 17.45
CA ALA A 127 -44.36 22.84 16.23
C ALA A 127 -42.97 23.47 16.49
N LYS A 128 -42.81 24.18 17.63
CA LYS A 128 -41.52 24.73 18.04
C LYS A 128 -40.49 23.63 18.26
N LEU A 129 -40.81 22.59 19.03
CA LEU A 129 -39.91 21.46 19.28
C LEU A 129 -39.48 20.77 17.98
N ALA A 130 -40.42 20.47 17.10
CA ALA A 130 -40.12 19.81 15.82
C ALA A 130 -39.25 20.71 14.94
N TYR A 131 -39.49 22.02 14.95
CA TYR A 131 -38.68 22.98 14.20
C TYR A 131 -37.24 23.06 14.74
N VAL A 132 -37.07 23.24 16.07
CA VAL A 132 -35.75 23.31 16.70
C VAL A 132 -34.98 21.99 16.52
N TRP A 133 -35.70 20.85 16.56
CA TRP A 133 -35.07 19.57 16.26
C TRP A 133 -34.60 19.50 14.80
N GLY A 134 -35.41 19.95 13.88
CA GLY A 134 -35.04 20.06 12.47
C GLY A 134 -33.79 20.93 12.27
N GLN A 135 -33.72 22.08 12.96
CA GLN A 135 -32.54 22.96 12.94
C GLN A 135 -31.27 22.26 13.48
N THR A 136 -31.43 21.56 14.61
CA THR A 136 -30.30 20.80 15.20
C THR A 136 -29.74 19.78 14.20
N CYS A 137 -30.63 18.97 13.62
CA CYS A 137 -30.26 18.02 12.59
C CYS A 137 -29.61 18.67 11.36
N PHE A 138 -30.14 19.81 10.94
CA PHE A 138 -29.59 20.58 9.82
C PHE A 138 -28.16 21.03 10.07
N MET A 139 -27.90 21.63 11.24
CA MET A 139 -26.56 22.10 11.61
C MET A 139 -25.57 20.95 11.82
N GLN A 140 -26.04 19.77 12.22
CA GLN A 140 -25.25 18.53 12.27
C GLN A 140 -25.02 17.89 10.89
N LYS A 141 -25.52 18.52 9.82
CA LYS A 141 -25.47 18.01 8.44
C LYS A 141 -26.26 16.71 8.22
N ARG A 142 -27.19 16.38 9.12
CA ARG A 142 -28.11 15.24 9.01
C ARG A 142 -29.42 15.69 8.35
N TYR A 143 -29.34 16.00 7.08
CA TYR A 143 -30.42 16.67 6.35
C TYR A 143 -31.69 15.84 6.20
N GLU A 144 -31.58 14.53 6.04
CA GLU A 144 -32.73 13.61 5.98
C GLU A 144 -33.50 13.59 7.32
N ASP A 145 -32.81 13.60 8.45
CA ASP A 145 -33.43 13.64 9.76
C ASP A 145 -34.04 15.01 10.04
N CYS A 146 -33.43 16.10 9.55
CA CYS A 146 -34.03 17.43 9.54
C CYS A 146 -35.39 17.41 8.83
N LEU A 147 -35.45 16.83 7.63
CA LEU A 147 -36.66 16.72 6.85
C LEU A 147 -37.74 15.90 7.56
N LYS A 148 -37.40 14.77 8.19
CA LYS A 148 -38.34 13.94 8.97
C LYS A 148 -39.05 14.75 10.07
N LYS A 149 -38.32 15.67 10.72
CA LYS A 149 -38.84 16.46 11.84
C LYS A 149 -39.54 17.75 11.36
N ALA A 150 -39.01 18.47 10.38
CA ALA A 150 -39.50 19.77 9.95
C ALA A 150 -40.57 19.71 8.83
N LEU A 151 -40.54 18.73 7.92
CA LEU A 151 -41.47 18.64 6.80
C LEU A 151 -42.97 18.57 7.20
N PRO A 152 -43.37 17.88 8.29
CA PRO A 152 -44.75 17.90 8.74
C PRO A 152 -45.28 19.31 9.05
N LEU A 153 -44.40 20.26 9.44
CA LEU A 153 -44.73 21.62 9.79
C LEU A 153 -45.05 22.52 8.55
N THR A 154 -44.76 22.05 7.37
CA THR A 154 -45.02 22.79 6.12
C THR A 154 -46.44 22.55 5.55
N ARG A 155 -47.26 21.72 6.21
CA ARG A 155 -48.61 21.33 5.75
C ARG A 155 -49.66 22.33 6.18
N LYS A 156 -50.75 22.39 5.42
CA LYS A 156 -51.90 23.30 5.67
C LYS A 156 -52.45 23.27 7.11
N ASN A 157 -52.36 22.12 7.78
CA ASN A 157 -52.89 21.92 9.12
C ASN A 157 -51.87 22.15 10.23
N ALA A 158 -50.65 22.60 9.89
CA ALA A 158 -49.60 22.92 10.86
C ALA A 158 -49.86 24.31 11.49
N ASP A 159 -49.12 24.60 12.55
CA ASP A 159 -49.18 25.90 13.22
C ASP A 159 -48.69 27.03 12.26
N PRO A 160 -49.49 28.06 12.01
CA PRO A 160 -49.12 29.11 11.04
C PRO A 160 -47.82 29.81 11.35
N ALA A 161 -47.41 29.92 12.65
CA ALA A 161 -46.17 30.57 13.07
C ALA A 161 -44.90 29.84 12.63
N TYR A 162 -45.01 28.54 12.29
CA TYR A 162 -43.86 27.71 11.90
C TYR A 162 -43.90 27.28 10.42
N ILE A 163 -45.02 27.41 9.70
CA ILE A 163 -45.15 26.97 8.32
C ILE A 163 -44.04 27.61 7.46
N GLU A 164 -43.89 28.92 7.52
CA GLU A 164 -42.89 29.65 6.74
C GLU A 164 -41.47 29.24 7.14
N LYS A 165 -41.16 29.27 8.45
CA LYS A 165 -39.83 28.91 8.99
C LYS A 165 -39.45 27.50 8.64
N ALA A 166 -40.36 26.53 8.77
CA ALA A 166 -40.15 25.14 8.43
C ALA A 166 -39.98 24.95 6.91
N THR A 167 -40.73 25.69 6.10
CA THR A 167 -40.61 25.67 4.64
C THR A 167 -39.22 26.12 4.22
N ILE A 168 -38.70 27.18 4.82
CA ILE A 168 -37.35 27.67 4.56
C ILE A 168 -36.31 26.64 4.98
N LEU A 169 -36.40 26.09 6.20
CA LEU A 169 -35.47 25.09 6.72
C LEU A 169 -35.48 23.81 5.87
N CYS A 170 -36.65 23.32 5.47
CA CYS A 170 -36.77 22.16 4.61
C CYS A 170 -36.18 22.42 3.21
N ALA A 171 -36.41 23.62 2.67
CA ALA A 171 -35.83 24.02 1.41
C ALA A 171 -34.30 24.05 1.49
N ASP A 172 -33.72 24.55 2.56
CA ASP A 172 -32.29 24.56 2.79
C ASP A 172 -31.72 23.11 2.98
N ALA A 173 -32.46 22.23 3.69
CA ALA A 173 -32.07 20.82 3.83
C ALA A 173 -32.10 20.07 2.49
N TYR A 174 -33.15 20.24 1.70
CA TYR A 174 -33.20 19.67 0.36
C TYR A 174 -32.10 20.23 -0.56
N ALA A 175 -31.70 21.49 -0.36
CA ALA A 175 -30.61 22.09 -1.12
C ALA A 175 -29.27 21.38 -0.83
N GLN A 176 -29.00 21.01 0.43
CA GLN A 176 -27.83 20.27 0.79
C GLN A 176 -27.83 18.83 0.24
N LEU A 177 -29.01 18.25 0.09
CA LEU A 177 -29.23 16.95 -0.56
C LEU A 177 -29.29 17.05 -2.09
N HIS A 178 -29.13 18.23 -2.65
CA HIS A 178 -29.26 18.51 -4.10
C HIS A 178 -30.63 18.12 -4.71
N ASP A 179 -31.66 18.02 -3.89
CA ASP A 179 -33.04 17.71 -4.33
C ASP A 179 -33.85 18.98 -4.66
N TRP A 180 -33.48 19.57 -5.77
CA TRP A 180 -34.08 20.81 -6.27
C TRP A 180 -35.55 20.67 -6.63
N GLN A 181 -35.97 19.44 -6.99
CA GLN A 181 -37.36 19.19 -7.36
C GLN A 181 -38.28 19.23 -6.13
N SER A 182 -37.83 18.66 -5.03
CA SER A 182 -38.58 18.75 -3.76
C SER A 182 -38.64 20.16 -3.23
N ILE A 183 -37.59 20.98 -3.37
CA ILE A 183 -37.62 22.41 -3.00
C ILE A 183 -38.68 23.13 -3.82
N LYS A 184 -38.66 22.96 -5.15
CA LYS A 184 -39.62 23.60 -6.02
C LYS A 184 -41.03 23.26 -5.62
N SER A 185 -41.34 21.98 -5.41
CA SER A 185 -42.66 21.51 -5.01
C SER A 185 -43.08 22.07 -3.66
N LEU A 186 -42.14 22.11 -2.69
CA LEU A 186 -42.34 22.65 -1.35
C LEU A 186 -42.71 24.14 -1.41
N LEU A 187 -41.96 24.97 -2.13
CA LEU A 187 -42.19 26.40 -2.24
C LEU A 187 -43.49 26.71 -3.00
N LEU A 188 -43.80 25.98 -4.05
CA LEU A 188 -45.07 26.13 -4.78
C LEU A 188 -46.27 25.74 -3.92
N ASN A 189 -46.18 24.69 -3.11
CA ASN A 189 -47.21 24.29 -2.17
C ASN A 189 -47.42 25.37 -1.11
N PHE A 190 -46.35 25.98 -0.58
CA PHE A 190 -46.46 27.10 0.35
C PHE A 190 -47.25 28.29 -0.25
N MET A 191 -46.96 28.66 -1.50
CA MET A 191 -47.63 29.75 -2.22
C MET A 191 -49.10 29.47 -2.50
N GLN A 192 -49.59 28.23 -2.42
CA GLN A 192 -50.97 27.83 -2.57
C GLN A 192 -51.76 27.87 -1.25
N LEU A 193 -51.10 28.10 -0.09
CA LEU A 193 -51.77 28.11 1.20
C LEU A 193 -52.59 29.42 1.39
N PRO A 194 -53.92 29.34 1.66
CA PRO A 194 -54.79 30.52 1.73
C PRO A 194 -54.48 31.50 2.87
N SER A 195 -53.79 31.01 3.90
CA SER A 195 -53.44 31.78 5.11
C SER A 195 -52.06 32.44 5.05
N MET A 196 -51.32 32.24 3.98
CA MET A 196 -49.95 32.73 3.85
C MET A 196 -49.86 33.88 2.85
N ASN A 197 -48.91 34.78 3.10
CA ASN A 197 -48.66 35.90 2.17
C ASN A 197 -47.93 35.31 0.94
N THR A 198 -48.69 35.20 -0.17
CA THR A 198 -48.16 34.71 -1.46
C THR A 198 -47.14 35.66 -2.09
N GLN A 199 -47.05 36.89 -1.61
CA GLN A 199 -46.03 37.88 -2.00
C GLN A 199 -44.84 37.90 -1.02
N ASN A 200 -44.65 36.82 -0.23
CA ASN A 200 -43.49 36.73 0.64
C ASN A 200 -42.20 36.78 -0.18
N PHE A 201 -41.48 37.87 0.01
CA PHE A 201 -40.25 38.17 -0.75
C PHE A 201 -39.20 37.02 -0.59
N GLU A 202 -39.06 36.48 0.62
CA GLU A 202 -38.03 35.43 0.91
C GLU A 202 -38.35 34.11 0.22
N ILE A 203 -39.62 33.73 0.17
CA ILE A 203 -40.05 32.50 -0.53
C ILE A 203 -39.93 32.68 -2.04
N GLN A 204 -40.35 33.83 -2.59
CA GLN A 204 -40.20 34.14 -4.01
C GLN A 204 -38.71 34.18 -4.40
N ARG A 205 -37.88 34.76 -3.54
CA ARG A 205 -36.43 34.78 -3.72
C ARG A 205 -35.83 33.37 -3.83
N ARG A 206 -36.21 32.43 -2.92
CA ARG A 206 -35.80 31.05 -2.98
C ARG A 206 -36.29 30.33 -4.24
N LEU A 207 -37.50 30.59 -4.67
CA LEU A 207 -38.05 30.02 -5.90
C LEU A 207 -37.25 30.46 -7.13
N VAL A 208 -36.86 31.73 -7.18
CA VAL A 208 -35.93 32.24 -8.21
C VAL A 208 -34.62 31.47 -8.19
N ASN A 209 -34.04 31.26 -7.00
CA ASN A 209 -32.80 30.53 -6.84
C ASN A 209 -32.93 29.09 -7.31
N VAL A 210 -34.01 28.38 -6.97
CA VAL A 210 -34.24 27.01 -7.44
C VAL A 210 -34.34 26.93 -8.95
N HIS A 211 -35.04 27.90 -9.58
CA HIS A 211 -35.07 27.93 -11.03
C HIS A 211 -33.70 28.15 -11.66
N LEU A 212 -32.86 29.00 -11.06
CA LEU A 212 -31.47 29.17 -11.51
C LEU A 212 -30.65 27.90 -11.35
N LEU A 213 -30.82 27.19 -10.24
CA LEU A 213 -30.11 25.93 -9.92
C LEU A 213 -30.52 24.77 -10.82
N THR A 214 -31.79 24.71 -11.17
CA THR A 214 -32.33 23.70 -12.10
C THR A 214 -32.01 24.00 -13.56
N GLY A 215 -31.23 25.05 -13.83
CA GLY A 215 -30.85 25.46 -15.19
C GLY A 215 -32.00 26.02 -15.99
N ASN A 216 -32.99 26.62 -15.33
CA ASN A 216 -34.15 27.27 -15.97
C ASN A 216 -34.18 28.79 -15.64
N PRO A 217 -33.20 29.56 -16.15
CA PRO A 217 -33.10 30.98 -15.85
C PRO A 217 -34.27 31.79 -16.43
N GLN A 218 -34.96 31.30 -17.46
CA GLN A 218 -36.14 31.96 -18.03
C GLN A 218 -37.30 31.92 -17.03
N ALA A 219 -37.49 30.77 -16.32
CA ALA A 219 -38.52 30.68 -15.29
C ALA A 219 -38.16 31.57 -14.07
N ALA A 220 -36.88 31.66 -13.73
CA ALA A 220 -36.38 32.57 -12.70
C ALA A 220 -36.67 34.02 -13.04
N GLU A 221 -36.43 34.45 -14.27
CA GLU A 221 -36.72 35.79 -14.78
C GLU A 221 -38.24 36.09 -14.73
N ALA A 222 -39.10 35.13 -15.10
CA ALA A 222 -40.54 35.25 -15.03
C ALA A 222 -41.07 35.42 -13.59
N VAL A 223 -40.41 34.81 -12.60
CA VAL A 223 -40.72 35.01 -11.16
C VAL A 223 -40.24 36.39 -10.71
N LEU A 224 -39.00 36.77 -11.06
CA LEU A 224 -38.45 38.11 -10.77
C LEU A 224 -39.30 39.26 -11.29
N ALA A 225 -39.90 39.13 -12.50
CA ALA A 225 -40.73 40.14 -13.10
C ALA A 225 -42.05 40.36 -12.31
N LYS A 226 -42.46 39.44 -11.45
CA LYS A 226 -43.70 39.53 -10.65
C LYS A 226 -43.45 40.01 -9.21
N ILE A 227 -42.19 40.13 -8.82
CA ILE A 227 -41.86 40.59 -7.47
C ILE A 227 -42.02 42.11 -7.40
N GLU A 228 -42.93 42.56 -6.54
CA GLU A 228 -43.08 43.97 -6.23
C GLU A 228 -42.09 44.35 -5.12
N PRO A 229 -41.25 45.39 -5.34
CA PRO A 229 -40.35 45.85 -4.30
C PRO A 229 -41.13 46.36 -3.09
N SER A 230 -40.74 45.94 -1.89
CA SER A 230 -41.39 46.31 -0.63
C SER A 230 -41.19 47.80 -0.23
N GLY A 231 -40.51 48.56 -1.04
CA GLY A 231 -40.11 49.94 -0.78
C GLY A 231 -38.85 50.04 0.11
N LYS A 232 -38.33 48.96 0.58
CA LYS A 232 -37.04 48.94 1.32
C LYS A 232 -35.86 48.95 0.37
N PRO A 233 -34.82 49.75 0.60
CA PRO A 233 -33.62 49.78 -0.22
C PRO A 233 -32.93 48.38 -0.32
N GLU A 234 -33.01 47.59 0.75
CA GLU A 234 -32.48 46.25 0.84
C GLU A 234 -33.15 45.26 -0.13
N ASP A 235 -34.50 45.36 -0.27
CA ASP A 235 -35.26 44.49 -1.15
C ASP A 235 -35.02 44.84 -2.63
N LEU A 236 -34.91 46.14 -2.94
CA LEU A 236 -34.57 46.61 -4.30
C LEU A 236 -33.16 46.11 -4.71
N LEU A 237 -32.24 46.15 -3.78
CA LEU A 237 -30.90 45.65 -4.01
C LEU A 237 -30.87 44.13 -4.22
N ALA A 238 -31.59 43.38 -3.36
CA ALA A 238 -31.70 41.94 -3.50
C ALA A 238 -32.33 41.55 -4.84
N LEU A 239 -33.32 42.26 -5.31
CA LEU A 239 -33.93 42.08 -6.63
C LEU A 239 -32.94 42.33 -7.76
N ASN A 240 -32.16 43.38 -7.68
CA ASN A 240 -31.13 43.70 -8.70
C ASN A 240 -29.98 42.65 -8.67
N LEU A 241 -29.64 42.13 -7.48
CA LEU A 241 -28.68 41.04 -7.31
C LEU A 241 -29.15 39.76 -8.02
N MET A 242 -30.40 39.34 -7.77
CA MET A 242 -30.98 38.18 -8.43
C MET A 242 -31.09 38.36 -9.94
N LYS A 243 -31.43 39.55 -10.37
CA LYS A 243 -31.51 39.91 -11.79
C LYS A 243 -30.12 39.76 -12.45
N THR A 244 -29.10 40.23 -11.77
CA THR A 244 -27.69 40.04 -12.23
C THR A 244 -27.32 38.58 -12.32
N LEU A 245 -27.68 37.78 -11.31
CA LEU A 245 -27.43 36.34 -11.28
C LEU A 245 -28.18 35.59 -12.39
N CYS A 246 -29.42 35.97 -12.61
CA CYS A 246 -30.28 35.40 -13.63
C CYS A 246 -29.66 35.64 -15.03
N LEU A 247 -29.26 36.89 -15.30
CA LEU A 247 -28.60 37.30 -16.53
C LEU A 247 -27.28 36.57 -16.75
N ALA A 248 -26.47 36.42 -15.71
CA ALA A 248 -25.23 35.69 -15.77
C ALA A 248 -25.42 34.19 -16.09
N SER A 249 -26.47 33.56 -15.52
CA SER A 249 -26.86 32.17 -15.81
C SER A 249 -27.31 31.95 -17.25
N GLN A 250 -27.83 33.00 -17.89
CA GLN A 250 -28.18 33.03 -19.32
C GLN A 250 -26.98 33.36 -20.21
N GLN A 251 -25.78 33.48 -19.70
CA GLN A 251 -24.56 33.95 -20.41
C GLN A 251 -24.67 35.40 -20.90
N ARG A 252 -25.65 36.16 -20.42
CA ARG A 252 -25.84 37.60 -20.72
C ARG A 252 -25.00 38.45 -19.76
N THR A 253 -23.67 38.17 -19.77
CA THR A 253 -22.73 38.78 -18.83
C THR A 253 -22.65 40.27 -18.89
N ASP A 254 -22.77 40.85 -20.10
CA ASP A 254 -22.72 42.32 -20.29
C ASP A 254 -23.95 43.00 -19.71
N ASP A 255 -25.13 42.37 -19.80
CA ASP A 255 -26.35 42.89 -19.22
C ASP A 255 -26.33 42.86 -17.70
N ALA A 256 -25.76 41.77 -17.14
CA ALA A 256 -25.55 41.66 -15.69
C ALA A 256 -24.68 42.79 -15.15
N VAL A 257 -23.56 43.07 -15.84
CA VAL A 257 -22.66 44.18 -15.51
C VAL A 257 -23.37 45.54 -15.68
N LYS A 258 -24.24 45.73 -16.70
CA LYS A 258 -25.04 46.95 -16.87
C LYS A 258 -26.00 47.19 -15.73
N VAL A 259 -26.73 46.15 -15.28
CA VAL A 259 -27.60 46.24 -14.11
C VAL A 259 -26.83 46.69 -12.87
N PHE A 260 -25.65 46.10 -12.66
CA PHE A 260 -24.81 46.50 -11.54
C PHE A 260 -24.30 47.94 -11.66
N LYS A 261 -23.87 48.36 -12.84
CA LYS A 261 -23.46 49.77 -13.11
C LYS A 261 -24.59 50.76 -12.87
N THR A 262 -25.85 50.41 -13.11
CA THR A 262 -26.98 51.31 -12.84
C THR A 262 -27.18 51.50 -11.36
N ILE A 263 -26.87 50.49 -10.52
CA ILE A 263 -26.92 50.60 -9.07
C ILE A 263 -25.73 51.42 -8.58
N SER A 264 -24.57 51.21 -9.08
CA SER A 264 -23.34 51.94 -8.72
C SER A 264 -23.42 53.45 -9.13
N ALA A 265 -24.09 53.78 -10.20
CA ALA A 265 -24.32 55.17 -10.68
C ALA A 265 -25.30 55.96 -9.79
N GLN A 266 -26.11 55.26 -8.99
CA GLN A 266 -27.00 55.88 -8.00
C GLN A 266 -26.35 55.98 -6.63
N CYS A 267 -25.10 55.54 -6.49
CA CYS A 267 -24.35 55.67 -5.27
C CYS A 267 -24.05 57.17 -4.94
N PRO A 268 -24.41 57.65 -3.75
CA PRO A 268 -24.03 59.04 -3.37
C PRO A 268 -22.51 59.24 -3.39
N GLU A 269 -22.08 60.42 -3.81
CA GLU A 269 -20.65 60.81 -3.90
C GLU A 269 -19.90 60.77 -2.55
N THR A 270 -20.60 60.65 -1.44
CA THR A 270 -20.08 60.46 -0.10
C THR A 270 -20.09 58.98 0.24
N ALA A 271 -18.97 58.39 0.53
CA ALA A 271 -18.84 57.03 1.03
C ALA A 271 -19.78 56.81 2.23
N SER A 272 -20.75 55.94 2.10
CA SER A 272 -21.67 55.60 3.16
C SER A 272 -21.46 54.11 3.53
N GLU A 273 -21.46 53.83 4.83
CA GLU A 273 -21.32 52.49 5.39
C GLU A 273 -22.34 51.51 4.80
N GLU A 274 -23.54 51.99 4.50
CA GLU A 274 -24.62 51.20 3.92
C GLU A 274 -24.28 50.72 2.50
N TRP A 275 -23.69 51.57 1.67
CA TRP A 275 -23.32 51.22 0.31
C TRP A 275 -22.13 50.25 0.27
N TRP A 276 -21.12 50.48 1.09
CA TRP A 276 -20.02 49.51 1.25
C TRP A 276 -20.54 48.14 1.65
N LYS A 277 -21.41 48.08 2.67
CA LYS A 277 -22.00 46.82 3.16
C LYS A 277 -22.78 46.13 2.07
N VAL A 278 -23.47 46.84 1.24
CA VAL A 278 -24.23 46.33 0.10
C VAL A 278 -23.27 45.72 -0.96
N ILE A 279 -22.28 46.49 -1.40
CA ILE A 279 -21.33 46.06 -2.45
C ILE A 279 -20.52 44.88 -1.95
N TRP A 280 -20.05 44.96 -0.70
CA TRP A 280 -19.27 43.87 -0.09
C TRP A 280 -20.11 42.60 0.06
N THR A 281 -21.35 42.69 0.51
CA THR A 281 -22.28 41.54 0.62
C THR A 281 -22.57 40.92 -0.75
N LEU A 282 -22.69 41.75 -1.80
CA LEU A 282 -22.81 41.26 -3.18
C LEU A 282 -21.54 40.50 -3.63
N ALA A 283 -20.39 41.08 -3.37
CA ALA A 283 -19.10 40.44 -3.71
C ALA A 283 -18.92 39.11 -2.96
N ASP A 284 -19.26 39.05 -1.68
CA ASP A 284 -19.25 37.85 -0.87
C ASP A 284 -20.22 36.78 -1.39
N ALA A 285 -21.43 37.18 -1.74
CA ALA A 285 -22.42 36.27 -2.36
C ALA A 285 -21.98 35.75 -3.74
N LEU A 286 -21.34 36.61 -4.56
CA LEU A 286 -20.73 36.17 -5.82
C LEU A 286 -19.57 35.25 -5.61
N TYR A 287 -18.73 35.50 -4.61
CA TYR A 287 -17.66 34.63 -4.20
C TYR A 287 -18.19 33.25 -3.76
N ALA A 288 -19.20 33.24 -2.88
CA ALA A 288 -19.83 32.00 -2.42
C ALA A 288 -20.45 31.19 -3.57
N LYS A 289 -20.90 31.85 -4.64
CA LYS A 289 -21.41 31.22 -5.87
C LYS A 289 -20.34 30.84 -6.89
N LYS A 290 -19.06 31.03 -6.56
CA LYS A 290 -17.95 30.81 -7.47
C LYS A 290 -17.97 31.66 -8.75
N SER A 291 -18.74 32.77 -8.73
CA SER A 291 -18.74 33.75 -9.81
C SER A 291 -17.60 34.74 -9.61
N TYR A 292 -16.40 34.23 -9.47
CA TYR A 292 -15.21 34.97 -9.03
C TYR A 292 -14.82 36.13 -9.92
N ALA A 293 -14.97 35.98 -11.24
CA ALA A 293 -14.65 37.07 -12.17
C ALA A 293 -15.47 38.33 -11.94
N TYR A 294 -16.74 38.20 -11.56
CA TYR A 294 -17.59 39.34 -11.21
C TYR A 294 -17.29 39.86 -9.82
N ALA A 295 -17.03 39.00 -8.85
CA ALA A 295 -16.60 39.41 -7.51
C ALA A 295 -15.34 40.28 -7.59
N GLU A 296 -14.34 39.82 -8.37
CA GLU A 296 -13.12 40.58 -8.62
C GLU A 296 -13.37 41.95 -9.22
N ALA A 297 -14.33 42.03 -10.19
CA ALA A 297 -14.61 43.28 -10.86
C ALA A 297 -15.29 44.34 -9.96
N ILE A 298 -16.04 43.92 -8.92
CA ILE A 298 -16.78 44.87 -8.06
C ILE A 298 -16.04 45.19 -6.77
N LEU A 299 -15.08 44.36 -6.32
CA LEU A 299 -14.36 44.58 -5.07
C LEU A 299 -13.51 45.87 -5.03
N PRO A 300 -12.90 46.35 -6.15
CA PRO A 300 -12.30 47.65 -6.18
C PRO A 300 -13.24 48.78 -5.83
N LEU A 301 -14.52 48.67 -6.22
CA LEU A 301 -15.58 49.64 -5.87
C LEU A 301 -15.89 49.58 -4.37
N ALA A 302 -15.89 48.39 -3.77
CA ALA A 302 -16.05 48.27 -2.32
C ALA A 302 -14.86 48.93 -1.58
N MET A 303 -13.63 48.81 -2.09
CA MET A 303 -12.48 49.49 -1.52
C MET A 303 -12.57 51.00 -1.62
N GLN A 304 -13.12 51.54 -2.74
CA GLN A 304 -13.34 52.97 -2.94
C GLN A 304 -14.44 53.55 -2.04
N THR A 305 -15.51 52.74 -1.77
CA THR A 305 -16.66 53.20 -0.99
C THR A 305 -16.49 52.94 0.51
N ALA A 306 -15.45 52.29 0.94
CA ALA A 306 -15.14 52.01 2.34
C ALA A 306 -14.92 53.31 3.13
N THR A 307 -15.58 53.43 4.30
CA THR A 307 -15.51 54.60 5.18
C THR A 307 -14.42 54.46 6.28
N SER A 308 -13.99 53.22 6.49
CA SER A 308 -12.96 52.89 7.51
C SER A 308 -11.88 51.96 6.97
N ASP A 309 -10.72 52.01 7.59
CA ASP A 309 -9.63 51.04 7.25
C ASP A 309 -10.05 49.59 7.44
N LYS A 310 -10.92 49.31 8.42
CA LYS A 310 -11.47 47.95 8.63
C LYS A 310 -12.24 47.46 7.41
N GLU A 311 -13.04 48.34 6.79
CA GLU A 311 -13.82 48.01 5.58
C GLU A 311 -12.93 47.85 4.35
N LYS A 312 -11.87 48.69 4.21
CA LYS A 312 -10.89 48.57 3.15
C LYS A 312 -10.17 47.21 3.24
N ILE A 313 -9.71 46.88 4.44
CA ILE A 313 -9.04 45.62 4.71
C ILE A 313 -9.97 44.43 4.40
N ALA A 314 -11.25 44.48 4.85
CA ALA A 314 -12.24 43.42 4.56
C ALA A 314 -12.44 43.21 3.06
N SER A 315 -12.52 44.32 2.30
CA SER A 315 -12.67 44.27 0.84
C SER A 315 -11.42 43.69 0.16
N CYS A 316 -10.24 44.10 0.61
CA CYS A 316 -8.95 43.63 0.11
C CYS A 316 -8.73 42.15 0.41
N LEU A 317 -9.14 41.68 1.59
CA LEU A 317 -9.10 40.26 1.96
C LEU A 317 -10.01 39.40 1.07
N LEU A 318 -11.23 39.90 0.78
CA LEU A 318 -12.15 39.19 -0.11
C LEU A 318 -11.64 39.21 -1.55
N LEU A 319 -11.02 40.31 -1.99
CA LEU A 319 -10.38 40.40 -3.30
C LEU A 319 -9.27 39.36 -3.44
N ALA A 320 -8.38 39.28 -2.46
CA ALA A 320 -7.31 38.30 -2.46
C ALA A 320 -7.85 36.85 -2.53
N LYS A 321 -8.88 36.54 -1.73
CA LYS A 321 -9.55 35.24 -1.80
C LYS A 321 -10.13 34.95 -3.21
N THR A 322 -10.76 35.95 -3.80
CA THR A 322 -11.36 35.83 -5.15
C THR A 322 -10.28 35.58 -6.22
N GLN A 323 -9.17 36.28 -6.12
CA GLN A 323 -8.03 36.12 -7.02
C GLN A 323 -7.37 34.75 -6.89
N ILE A 324 -7.33 34.19 -5.68
CA ILE A 324 -6.89 32.80 -5.44
C ILE A 324 -7.73 31.80 -6.22
N GLU A 325 -9.04 31.93 -6.10
CA GLU A 325 -9.98 31.02 -6.78
C GLU A 325 -9.94 31.18 -8.31
N LEU A 326 -9.53 32.33 -8.81
CA LEU A 326 -9.30 32.59 -10.23
C LEU A 326 -7.90 32.13 -10.71
N ASN A 327 -7.12 31.50 -9.83
CA ASN A 327 -5.71 31.15 -10.09
C ASN A 327 -4.80 32.37 -10.43
N LYS A 328 -5.19 33.55 -9.95
CA LYS A 328 -4.42 34.79 -10.09
C LYS A 328 -3.56 35.04 -8.85
N SER A 329 -2.72 34.07 -8.53
CA SER A 329 -1.97 34.06 -7.27
C SER A 329 -1.06 35.28 -7.07
N SER A 330 -0.47 35.83 -8.15
CA SER A 330 0.35 37.04 -8.07
C SER A 330 -0.48 38.26 -7.65
N GLN A 331 -1.67 38.44 -8.23
CA GLN A 331 -2.56 39.54 -7.86
C GLN A 331 -3.07 39.41 -6.42
N ALA A 332 -3.36 38.17 -5.98
CA ALA A 332 -3.74 37.90 -4.60
C ALA A 332 -2.60 38.20 -3.61
N GLN A 333 -1.35 37.92 -4.00
CA GLN A 333 -0.19 38.32 -3.22
C GLN A 333 -0.10 39.83 -3.13
N ASP A 334 -0.23 40.57 -4.23
CA ASP A 334 -0.22 42.01 -4.25
C ASP A 334 -1.31 42.61 -3.34
N SER A 335 -2.51 42.05 -3.36
CA SER A 335 -3.62 42.48 -2.50
C SER A 335 -3.33 42.28 -1.01
N LEU A 336 -2.71 41.16 -0.62
CA LEU A 336 -2.33 40.92 0.78
C LEU A 336 -1.10 41.69 1.21
N GLU A 337 -0.12 41.90 0.31
CA GLU A 337 1.03 42.74 0.55
C GLU A 337 0.63 44.23 0.75
N LEU A 338 -0.41 44.69 0.05
CA LEU A 338 -0.98 46.02 0.25
C LEU A 338 -1.45 46.21 1.70
N ILE A 339 -2.21 45.24 2.24
CA ILE A 339 -2.65 45.30 3.64
C ILE A 339 -1.44 45.35 4.58
N ARG A 340 -0.42 44.52 4.34
CA ARG A 340 0.77 44.45 5.17
C ARG A 340 1.55 45.77 5.19
N LYS A 341 1.63 46.47 4.06
CA LYS A 341 2.39 47.72 3.91
C LYS A 341 1.62 48.93 4.40
N GLU A 342 0.33 49.06 4.08
CA GLU A 342 -0.47 50.25 4.37
C GLU A 342 -1.08 50.23 5.78
N HIS A 343 -1.29 49.03 6.35
CA HIS A 343 -1.93 48.89 7.66
C HIS A 343 -1.08 48.01 8.60
N PRO A 344 0.18 48.43 8.93
CA PRO A 344 1.08 47.68 9.80
C PRO A 344 0.52 47.48 11.22
N ASP A 345 -0.34 48.39 11.67
CA ASP A 345 -0.99 48.34 12.98
C ASP A 345 -2.31 47.57 12.99
N TYR A 346 -2.65 46.89 11.88
CA TYR A 346 -3.90 46.11 11.80
C TYR A 346 -3.86 44.96 12.80
N PRO A 347 -4.85 44.88 13.72
CA PRO A 347 -4.81 43.87 14.80
C PRO A 347 -4.71 42.42 14.33
N GLN A 348 -5.21 42.12 13.12
CA GLN A 348 -5.18 40.81 12.52
C GLN A 348 -4.12 40.72 11.40
N LEU A 349 -3.12 41.58 11.39
CA LEU A 349 -2.05 41.58 10.37
C LEU A 349 -1.38 40.21 10.26
N ASN A 350 -1.19 39.54 11.38
CA ASN A 350 -0.57 38.23 11.41
C ASN A 350 -1.39 37.14 10.69
N GLU A 351 -2.75 37.27 10.68
CA GLU A 351 -3.60 36.39 9.86
C GLU A 351 -3.41 36.67 8.36
N VAL A 352 -3.24 37.94 7.99
CA VAL A 352 -2.95 38.35 6.60
C VAL A 352 -1.60 37.78 6.17
N VAL A 353 -0.56 37.93 7.01
CA VAL A 353 0.78 37.39 6.75
C VAL A 353 0.71 35.84 6.67
N PHE A 354 -0.10 35.23 7.52
CA PHE A 354 -0.30 33.78 7.49
C PHE A 354 -0.91 33.31 6.15
N ARG A 355 -1.95 33.99 5.69
CA ARG A 355 -2.60 33.68 4.40
C ARG A 355 -1.67 33.97 3.22
N LEU A 356 -0.93 35.05 3.27
CA LEU A 356 0.10 35.39 2.27
C LEU A 356 1.16 34.28 2.20
N ALA A 357 1.62 33.79 3.33
CA ALA A 357 2.56 32.67 3.41
C ALA A 357 1.95 31.39 2.77
N GLN A 358 0.67 31.11 3.02
CA GLN A 358 -0.04 29.98 2.38
C GLN A 358 -0.11 30.11 0.85
N LEU A 359 -0.28 31.33 0.34
CA LEU A 359 -0.27 31.60 -1.11
C LEU A 359 1.11 31.36 -1.72
N TYR A 360 2.16 31.85 -1.07
CA TYR A 360 3.53 31.56 -1.51
C TYR A 360 3.81 30.06 -1.49
N GLN A 361 3.29 29.33 -0.49
CA GLN A 361 3.39 27.87 -0.40
C GLN A 361 2.66 27.17 -1.57
N SER A 362 1.43 27.59 -1.88
CA SER A 362 0.64 27.03 -3.00
C SER A 362 1.26 27.32 -4.37
N ASN A 363 2.01 28.41 -4.49
CA ASN A 363 2.76 28.81 -5.69
C ASN A 363 4.18 28.20 -5.75
N ASN A 364 4.47 27.22 -4.88
CA ASN A 364 5.78 26.57 -4.77
C ASN A 364 6.94 27.52 -4.39
N SER A 365 6.66 28.73 -3.91
CA SER A 365 7.63 29.68 -3.40
C SER A 365 7.93 29.39 -1.92
N PHE A 366 8.40 28.14 -1.67
CA PHE A 366 8.50 27.59 -0.32
C PHE A 366 9.42 28.39 0.61
N ARG A 367 10.51 28.95 0.07
CA ARG A 367 11.45 29.75 0.87
C ARG A 367 10.81 31.01 1.43
N THR A 368 10.14 31.79 0.57
CA THR A 368 9.43 33.02 0.98
C THR A 368 8.29 32.68 1.96
N ALA A 369 7.54 31.62 1.69
CA ALA A 369 6.51 31.14 2.60
C ALA A 369 7.08 30.78 3.98
N ALA A 370 8.22 30.07 4.03
CA ALA A 370 8.88 29.70 5.27
C ALA A 370 9.38 30.91 6.06
N GLU A 371 9.85 31.96 5.37
CA GLU A 371 10.26 33.21 6.01
C GLU A 371 9.08 33.94 6.66
N LEU A 372 7.94 34.04 5.96
CA LEU A 372 6.73 34.65 6.48
C LEU A 372 6.17 33.89 7.67
N PHE A 373 6.09 32.56 7.59
CA PHE A 373 5.69 31.71 8.72
C PHE A 373 6.68 31.82 9.90
N SER A 374 7.98 32.05 9.63
CA SER A 374 8.99 32.27 10.66
C SER A 374 8.73 33.57 11.44
N GLN A 375 8.27 34.64 10.78
CA GLN A 375 7.91 35.91 11.44
C GLN A 375 6.77 35.70 12.44
N ILE A 376 5.75 34.92 12.05
CA ILE A 376 4.59 34.62 12.92
C ILE A 376 5.00 33.71 14.08
N SER A 377 5.70 32.63 13.81
CA SER A 377 6.11 31.67 14.85
C SER A 377 7.09 32.27 15.86
N GLY A 378 7.90 33.23 15.42
CA GLY A 378 8.85 33.94 16.27
C GLY A 378 8.24 35.09 17.10
N ASN A 379 7.06 35.58 16.77
CA ASN A 379 6.43 36.71 17.48
C ASN A 379 5.81 36.26 18.81
N LYS A 380 6.45 36.54 19.89
CA LYS A 380 6.06 36.15 21.27
C LYS A 380 4.78 36.81 21.78
N GLU A 381 4.33 37.87 21.15
CA GLU A 381 3.09 38.60 21.50
C GLU A 381 1.85 37.91 20.99
N LEU A 382 2.01 37.01 20.02
CA LEU A 382 0.90 36.23 19.45
C LEU A 382 0.54 35.04 20.30
N ASP A 383 -0.73 34.65 20.13
CA ASP A 383 -1.22 33.42 20.73
C ASP A 383 -0.35 32.21 20.34
N SER A 384 -0.12 31.34 21.33
CA SER A 384 0.75 30.18 21.14
C SER A 384 0.21 29.21 20.08
N GLU A 385 -1.12 29.14 19.88
CA GLU A 385 -1.72 28.24 18.89
C GLU A 385 -1.44 28.69 17.48
N LEU A 386 -1.60 29.99 17.18
CA LEU A 386 -1.27 30.57 15.87
C LEU A 386 0.24 30.44 15.56
N ARG A 387 1.07 30.68 16.56
CA ARG A 387 2.54 30.53 16.43
C ARG A 387 2.92 29.08 16.15
N THR A 388 2.29 28.13 16.85
CA THR A 388 2.51 26.70 16.65
C THR A 388 2.08 26.29 15.23
N GLN A 389 0.89 26.73 14.79
CA GLN A 389 0.42 26.47 13.43
C GLN A 389 1.36 27.01 12.37
N ALA A 390 1.84 28.25 12.57
CA ALA A 390 2.83 28.85 11.65
C ALA A 390 4.16 28.07 11.63
N ALA A 391 4.63 27.57 12.77
CA ALA A 391 5.82 26.73 12.84
C ALA A 391 5.62 25.40 12.10
N PHE A 392 4.44 24.79 12.21
CA PHE A 392 4.10 23.57 11.45
C PHE A 392 4.10 23.83 9.94
N GLU A 393 3.48 24.91 9.48
CA GLU A 393 3.45 25.25 8.05
C GLU A 393 4.85 25.63 7.53
N ARG A 394 5.65 26.36 8.33
CA ARG A 394 7.05 26.63 8.03
C ARG A 394 7.83 25.35 7.80
N ALA A 395 7.68 24.36 8.69
CA ALA A 395 8.37 23.09 8.57
C ALA A 395 7.96 22.33 7.31
N LYS A 396 6.66 22.34 6.95
CA LYS A 396 6.19 21.76 5.70
C LYS A 396 6.80 22.42 4.47
N CYS A 397 6.91 23.77 4.46
CA CYS A 397 7.59 24.51 3.40
C CYS A 397 9.07 24.09 3.28
N LEU A 398 9.77 23.97 4.41
CA LEU A 398 11.17 23.54 4.43
C LEU A 398 11.32 22.10 3.90
N VAL A 399 10.39 21.19 4.22
CA VAL A 399 10.36 19.83 3.65
C VAL A 399 10.23 19.89 2.13
N SER A 400 9.32 20.74 1.62
CA SER A 400 9.08 20.88 0.18
C SER A 400 10.25 21.54 -0.55
N ASP A 401 11.00 22.43 0.13
CA ASP A 401 12.25 23.04 -0.37
C ASP A 401 13.48 22.13 -0.22
N GLY A 402 13.31 20.90 0.32
CA GLY A 402 14.40 19.94 0.52
C GLY A 402 15.28 20.22 1.75
N GLN A 403 14.92 21.18 2.58
CA GLN A 403 15.65 21.55 3.80
C GLN A 403 15.20 20.72 5.01
N TRP A 404 15.42 19.42 4.92
CA TRP A 404 14.92 18.45 5.91
C TRP A 404 15.39 18.73 7.34
N LYS A 405 16.68 19.10 7.53
CA LYS A 405 17.23 19.41 8.86
C LYS A 405 16.58 20.63 9.47
N GLY A 406 16.44 21.71 8.68
CA GLY A 406 15.74 22.90 9.11
C GLY A 406 14.27 22.66 9.45
N ALA A 407 13.60 21.73 8.76
CA ALA A 407 12.26 21.33 9.09
C ALA A 407 12.19 20.60 10.43
N ILE A 408 13.12 19.69 10.70
CA ILE A 408 13.22 18.98 11.98
C ILE A 408 13.45 19.97 13.12
N GLU A 409 14.40 20.90 12.98
CA GLU A 409 14.64 21.96 13.97
C GLU A 409 13.41 22.83 14.20
N THR A 410 12.68 23.14 13.13
CA THR A 410 11.44 23.93 13.22
C THR A 410 10.35 23.19 13.99
N TYR A 411 10.16 21.89 13.74
CA TYR A 411 9.22 21.08 14.49
C TYR A 411 9.62 20.90 15.96
N THR A 412 10.92 20.70 16.25
CA THR A 412 11.38 20.62 17.65
C THR A 412 11.19 21.95 18.38
N HIS A 413 11.41 23.08 17.70
CA HIS A 413 11.11 24.39 18.28
C HIS A 413 9.58 24.63 18.46
N ALA A 414 8.75 24.02 17.61
CA ALA A 414 7.29 24.10 17.75
C ALA A 414 6.80 23.43 19.06
N GLU A 415 7.52 22.43 19.59
CA GLU A 415 7.27 21.87 20.94
C GLU A 415 7.35 22.94 22.01
N ASP A 416 8.36 23.79 21.96
CA ASP A 416 8.55 24.88 22.97
C ASP A 416 7.43 25.92 22.89
N ILE A 417 6.90 26.16 21.70
CA ILE A 417 5.86 27.16 21.43
C ILE A 417 4.47 26.66 21.82
N ALA A 418 4.18 25.40 21.55
CA ALA A 418 2.86 24.81 21.69
C ALA A 418 2.38 24.84 23.15
N SER A 419 1.09 25.15 23.33
CA SER A 419 0.45 25.19 24.66
C SER A 419 -0.11 23.82 25.08
N SER A 420 -0.64 23.03 24.11
CA SER A 420 -1.27 21.76 24.40
C SER A 420 -0.29 20.58 24.33
N GLN A 421 -0.45 19.59 25.20
CA GLN A 421 0.35 18.35 25.14
C GLN A 421 0.21 17.65 23.78
N GLN A 422 -1.00 17.72 23.19
CA GLN A 422 -1.25 17.14 21.87
C GLN A 422 -0.44 17.82 20.77
N SER A 423 -0.38 19.15 20.74
CA SER A 423 0.42 19.90 19.76
C SER A 423 1.92 19.71 19.95
N LYS A 424 2.39 19.64 21.21
CA LYS A 424 3.79 19.35 21.55
C LYS A 424 4.22 17.99 21.04
N SER A 425 3.42 16.97 21.37
CA SER A 425 3.69 15.59 20.91
C SER A 425 3.61 15.46 19.39
N GLN A 426 2.68 16.18 18.74
CA GLN A 426 2.57 16.19 17.27
C GLN A 426 3.81 16.82 16.62
N ALA A 427 4.33 17.89 17.20
CA ALA A 427 5.55 18.56 16.73
C ALA A 427 6.75 17.60 16.77
N LEU A 428 7.00 16.99 17.92
CA LEU A 428 8.07 15.99 18.05
C LEU A 428 7.86 14.77 17.16
N PHE A 429 6.61 14.34 16.98
CA PHE A 429 6.29 13.20 16.13
C PHE A 429 6.64 13.47 14.67
N ASN A 430 6.26 14.64 14.16
CA ASN A 430 6.60 15.06 12.79
C ASN A 430 8.13 15.21 12.62
N ALA A 431 8.83 15.75 13.62
CA ALA A 431 10.30 15.84 13.62
C ALA A 431 10.94 14.43 13.58
N ALA A 432 10.40 13.49 14.36
CA ALA A 432 10.90 12.12 14.42
C ALA A 432 10.69 11.36 13.10
N GLU A 433 9.52 11.51 12.48
CA GLU A 433 9.24 10.91 11.15
C GLU A 433 10.20 11.43 10.07
N LEU A 434 10.48 12.73 10.08
CA LEU A 434 11.45 13.31 9.15
C LEU A 434 12.88 12.84 9.43
N ALA A 435 13.28 12.77 10.69
CA ALA A 435 14.58 12.24 11.09
C ALA A 435 14.76 10.79 10.64
N GLU A 436 13.70 9.96 10.77
CA GLU A 436 13.69 8.58 10.27
C GLU A 436 13.83 8.53 8.74
N LYS A 437 13.14 9.43 8.02
CA LYS A 437 13.16 9.52 6.56
C LYS A 437 14.56 9.90 6.01
N ILE A 438 15.29 10.77 6.69
CA ILE A 438 16.67 11.15 6.31
C ILE A 438 17.74 10.24 6.93
N SER A 439 17.33 9.11 7.51
CA SER A 439 18.19 8.11 8.13
C SER A 439 18.92 8.58 9.40
N GLU A 440 18.50 9.68 10.03
CA GLU A 440 18.95 10.09 11.36
C GLU A 440 18.18 9.32 12.45
N THR A 441 18.24 7.98 12.36
CA THR A 441 17.42 7.08 13.19
C THR A 441 17.67 7.22 14.68
N GLU A 442 18.89 7.55 15.13
CA GLU A 442 19.18 7.79 16.55
C GLU A 442 18.41 9.00 17.09
N TYR A 443 18.40 10.06 16.31
CA TYR A 443 17.67 11.25 16.69
C TYR A 443 16.15 11.00 16.69
N ALA A 444 15.65 10.26 15.70
CA ALA A 444 14.25 9.83 15.69
C ALA A 444 13.87 9.01 16.92
N ILE A 445 14.70 8.04 17.32
CA ILE A 445 14.50 7.24 18.54
C ILE A 445 14.41 8.14 19.78
N LYS A 446 15.29 9.14 19.89
CA LYS A 446 15.28 10.09 21.01
C LYS A 446 13.97 10.88 21.03
N LEU A 447 13.54 11.42 19.89
CA LEU A 447 12.30 12.18 19.79
C LEU A 447 11.06 11.34 20.12
N TYR A 448 10.98 10.10 19.62
CA TYR A 448 9.89 9.19 19.98
C TYR A 448 9.89 8.85 21.48
N ASN A 449 11.07 8.68 22.08
CA ASN A 449 11.17 8.49 23.54
C ASN A 449 10.66 9.73 24.28
N ASP A 450 11.09 10.92 23.87
CA ASP A 450 10.66 12.17 24.47
C ASP A 450 9.13 12.35 24.44
N ILE A 451 8.48 11.93 23.36
CA ILE A 451 7.01 11.97 23.26
C ILE A 451 6.38 11.06 24.34
N ALA A 452 6.85 9.82 24.41
CA ALA A 452 6.26 8.84 25.32
C ALA A 452 6.51 9.16 26.80
N ASP A 453 7.65 9.77 27.12
CA ASP A 453 8.02 10.09 28.51
C ASP A 453 7.48 11.44 28.97
N LYS A 454 7.51 12.49 28.12
CA LYS A 454 7.03 13.84 28.49
C LYS A 454 5.52 14.01 28.30
N TYR A 455 4.92 13.29 27.34
CA TYR A 455 3.51 13.44 26.94
C TYR A 455 2.75 12.11 26.96
N PRO A 456 2.75 11.34 28.08
CA PRO A 456 2.17 10.00 28.13
C PRO A 456 0.66 9.96 27.89
N GLU A 457 -0.04 11.06 28.15
CA GLU A 457 -1.49 11.19 27.93
C GLU A 457 -1.83 11.60 26.47
N SER A 458 -0.84 11.91 25.65
CA SER A 458 -1.07 12.23 24.23
C SER A 458 -1.55 10.99 23.47
N THR A 459 -2.44 11.23 22.52
CA THR A 459 -2.90 10.16 21.60
C THR A 459 -1.77 9.59 20.74
N LEU A 460 -0.64 10.29 20.63
CA LEU A 460 0.54 9.88 19.88
C LEU A 460 1.58 9.10 20.71
N ALA A 461 1.49 9.15 22.04
CA ALA A 461 2.45 8.48 22.91
C ALA A 461 2.53 6.96 22.67
N PRO A 462 1.40 6.24 22.52
CA PRO A 462 1.45 4.82 22.16
C PRO A 462 2.12 4.59 20.79
N GLU A 463 1.77 5.37 19.78
CA GLU A 463 2.37 5.21 18.45
C GLU A 463 3.85 5.54 18.46
N ALA A 464 4.27 6.61 19.15
CA ALA A 464 5.67 6.98 19.31
C ALA A 464 6.49 5.86 19.95
N ARG A 465 5.98 5.23 21.03
CA ARG A 465 6.66 4.11 21.70
C ARG A 465 6.82 2.91 20.76
N ILE A 466 5.81 2.61 19.93
CA ILE A 466 5.90 1.56 18.90
C ILE A 466 6.95 1.91 17.84
N ARG A 467 6.93 3.14 17.33
CA ARG A 467 7.89 3.60 16.33
C ARG A 467 9.32 3.61 16.87
N GLN A 468 9.50 4.00 18.12
CA GLN A 468 10.78 3.89 18.81
C GLN A 468 11.31 2.46 18.79
N GLY A 469 10.51 1.50 19.22
CA GLY A 469 10.89 0.08 19.20
C GLY A 469 11.21 -0.44 17.81
N ASN A 470 10.39 -0.07 16.82
CA ASN A 470 10.62 -0.46 15.42
C ASN A 470 11.92 0.15 14.85
N ALA A 471 12.22 1.42 15.17
CA ALA A 471 13.47 2.08 14.77
C ALA A 471 14.69 1.41 15.42
N GLN A 472 14.59 1.00 16.67
CA GLN A 472 15.62 0.23 17.37
C GLN A 472 15.86 -1.15 16.73
N LEU A 473 14.77 -1.85 16.32
CA LEU A 473 14.85 -3.11 15.56
C LEU A 473 15.57 -2.94 14.22
N LYS A 474 15.26 -1.90 13.47
CA LYS A 474 15.95 -1.57 12.20
C LYS A 474 17.45 -1.37 12.40
N ARG A 475 17.84 -0.79 13.52
CA ARG A 475 19.26 -0.61 13.90
C ARG A 475 19.90 -1.85 14.52
N LYS A 476 19.16 -2.94 14.65
CA LYS A 476 19.59 -4.18 15.32
C LYS A 476 19.89 -4.00 16.83
N ASN A 477 19.34 -2.95 17.45
CA ASN A 477 19.43 -2.72 18.90
C ASN A 477 18.32 -3.52 19.60
N TYR A 478 18.39 -4.85 19.51
CA TYR A 478 17.32 -5.77 19.90
C TYR A 478 16.97 -5.69 21.39
N GLU A 479 17.97 -5.55 22.27
CA GLU A 479 17.78 -5.45 23.71
C GLU A 479 16.96 -4.19 24.08
N LEU A 480 17.33 -3.03 23.49
CA LEU A 480 16.61 -1.78 23.72
C LEU A 480 15.19 -1.86 23.12
N ALA A 481 15.02 -2.46 21.95
CA ALA A 481 13.73 -2.68 21.36
C ALA A 481 12.83 -3.54 22.26
N ALA A 482 13.36 -4.63 22.82
CA ALA A 482 12.63 -5.48 23.74
C ALA A 482 12.19 -4.70 24.99
N VAL A 483 13.07 -3.90 25.59
CA VAL A 483 12.72 -3.02 26.72
C VAL A 483 11.61 -2.05 26.34
N THR A 484 11.73 -1.41 25.17
CA THR A 484 10.75 -0.40 24.70
C THR A 484 9.36 -1.02 24.49
N PHE A 485 9.26 -2.18 23.83
CA PHE A 485 7.97 -2.85 23.62
C PHE A 485 7.39 -3.39 24.92
N ARG A 486 8.21 -3.88 25.85
CA ARG A 486 7.77 -4.26 27.18
C ARG A 486 7.20 -3.06 27.92
N GLN A 487 7.90 -1.91 27.89
CA GLN A 487 7.42 -0.68 28.53
C GLN A 487 6.07 -0.26 27.95
N PHE A 488 5.89 -0.37 26.62
CA PHE A 488 4.58 -0.12 26.00
C PHE A 488 3.46 -0.93 26.64
N THR A 489 3.70 -2.22 26.90
CA THR A 489 2.67 -3.10 27.49
C THR A 489 2.34 -2.77 28.95
N VAL A 490 3.24 -2.08 29.64
CA VAL A 490 3.04 -1.57 31.00
C VAL A 490 2.30 -0.23 30.96
N ASP A 491 2.73 0.69 30.10
CA ASP A 491 2.18 2.04 30.04
C ASP A 491 0.77 2.06 29.38
N PHE A 492 0.54 1.18 28.39
CA PHE A 492 -0.70 1.15 27.58
C PHE A 492 -1.32 -0.26 27.48
N PRO A 493 -1.65 -0.91 28.60
CA PRO A 493 -2.05 -2.33 28.62
C PRO A 493 -3.35 -2.62 27.86
N THR A 494 -4.27 -1.66 27.78
CA THR A 494 -5.58 -1.77 27.11
C THR A 494 -5.60 -1.17 25.72
N HIS A 495 -4.48 -0.60 25.25
CA HIS A 495 -4.42 0.01 23.94
C HIS A 495 -4.50 -1.04 22.83
N LYS A 496 -5.16 -0.70 21.71
CA LYS A 496 -5.33 -1.59 20.55
C LYS A 496 -4.02 -2.18 20.00
N LEU A 497 -2.88 -1.50 20.20
CA LEU A 497 -1.56 -1.95 19.79
C LEU A 497 -0.84 -2.79 20.85
N ALA A 498 -1.43 -3.06 22.03
CA ALA A 498 -0.79 -3.86 23.07
C ALA A 498 -0.48 -5.31 22.61
N PRO A 499 -1.37 -6.01 21.88
CA PRO A 499 -1.03 -7.31 21.32
C PRO A 499 0.16 -7.25 20.36
N TYR A 500 0.20 -6.25 19.47
CA TYR A 500 1.32 -6.01 18.58
C TYR A 500 2.63 -5.76 19.33
N ALA A 501 2.61 -4.92 20.38
CA ALA A 501 3.79 -4.65 21.19
C ALA A 501 4.32 -5.92 21.90
N LYS A 502 3.42 -6.77 22.43
CA LYS A 502 3.79 -8.07 23.02
C LYS A 502 4.50 -8.96 21.97
N LEU A 503 3.94 -9.02 20.77
CA LEU A 503 4.52 -9.79 19.68
C LEU A 503 5.92 -9.25 19.30
N GLN A 504 6.06 -7.92 19.13
CA GLN A 504 7.35 -7.30 18.79
C GLN A 504 8.37 -7.42 19.94
N HIS A 505 7.94 -7.41 21.21
CA HIS A 505 8.79 -7.72 22.34
C HIS A 505 9.40 -9.13 22.19
N GLY A 506 8.54 -10.13 21.94
CA GLY A 506 9.00 -11.50 21.73
C GLY A 506 9.94 -11.65 20.52
N ALA A 507 9.61 -10.98 19.41
CA ALA A 507 10.46 -10.95 18.22
C ALA A 507 11.84 -10.30 18.51
N ALA A 508 11.86 -9.20 19.29
CA ALA A 508 13.10 -8.54 19.70
C ALA A 508 13.95 -9.43 20.59
N LEU A 509 13.34 -10.15 21.55
CA LEU A 509 14.01 -11.14 22.40
C LEU A 509 14.64 -12.25 21.54
N ARG A 510 13.91 -12.77 20.55
CA ARG A 510 14.42 -13.78 19.62
C ARG A 510 15.61 -13.26 18.82
N MET A 511 15.49 -12.07 18.25
CA MET A 511 16.58 -11.49 17.43
C MET A 511 17.82 -11.19 18.27
N GLY A 512 17.62 -10.68 19.50
CA GLY A 512 18.68 -10.34 20.43
C GLY A 512 19.29 -11.53 21.20
N ALA A 513 18.67 -12.73 21.15
CA ALA A 513 19.15 -13.89 21.85
C ALA A 513 20.61 -14.21 21.50
N GLY A 514 21.49 -14.06 22.47
CA GLY A 514 22.93 -14.35 22.37
C GLY A 514 23.28 -15.81 22.65
N SER A 515 22.38 -16.56 23.30
CA SER A 515 22.55 -17.95 23.66
C SER A 515 21.35 -18.81 23.25
N GLN A 516 21.53 -20.13 23.21
CA GLN A 516 20.41 -21.05 22.99
C GLN A 516 19.37 -20.98 24.10
N GLU A 517 19.78 -20.71 25.33
CA GLU A 517 18.88 -20.56 26.47
C GLU A 517 18.02 -19.30 26.35
N ASP A 518 18.59 -18.17 25.91
CA ASP A 518 17.83 -16.95 25.68
C ASP A 518 16.81 -17.13 24.53
N ALA A 519 17.21 -17.86 23.50
CA ALA A 519 16.32 -18.20 22.40
C ALA A 519 15.15 -19.10 22.85
N ARG A 520 15.39 -20.08 23.75
CA ARG A 520 14.31 -20.88 24.35
C ARG A 520 13.37 -20.04 25.19
N LYS A 521 13.88 -19.11 26.00
CA LYS A 521 13.07 -18.19 26.80
C LYS A 521 12.19 -17.32 25.89
N ALA A 522 12.74 -16.81 24.78
CA ALA A 522 12.00 -16.07 23.80
C ALA A 522 10.87 -16.92 23.17
N ALA A 523 11.16 -18.19 22.82
CA ALA A 523 10.16 -19.11 22.29
C ALA A 523 9.02 -19.39 23.30
N ALA A 524 9.36 -19.62 24.56
CA ALA A 524 8.38 -19.86 25.63
C ALA A 524 7.48 -18.62 25.84
N TYR A 525 8.08 -17.43 25.88
CA TYR A 525 7.33 -16.18 25.99
C TYR A 525 6.38 -15.97 24.81
N LEU A 526 6.86 -16.17 23.57
CA LEU A 526 6.05 -16.01 22.35
C LEU A 526 4.90 -17.02 22.30
N LYS A 527 5.10 -18.24 22.77
CA LYS A 527 4.03 -19.23 22.94
C LYS A 527 2.96 -18.76 23.92
N GLU A 528 3.36 -18.31 25.10
CA GLU A 528 2.46 -17.81 26.14
C GLU A 528 1.59 -16.66 25.63
N ILE A 529 2.20 -15.70 24.93
CA ILE A 529 1.43 -14.58 24.38
C ILE A 529 0.49 -15.02 23.25
N ALA A 530 0.87 -16.00 22.43
CA ALA A 530 0.01 -16.53 21.39
C ALA A 530 -1.27 -17.15 21.94
N GLU A 531 -1.17 -17.86 23.07
CA GLU A 531 -2.31 -18.48 23.76
C GLU A 531 -3.33 -17.47 24.29
N ASN A 532 -2.87 -16.25 24.59
CA ASN A 532 -3.64 -15.16 25.17
C ASN A 532 -3.95 -14.02 24.18
N MET A 533 -3.60 -14.17 22.89
CA MET A 533 -3.89 -13.16 21.87
C MET A 533 -5.34 -13.21 21.41
N PRO A 534 -6.03 -12.06 21.37
CA PRO A 534 -7.43 -12.02 20.92
C PRO A 534 -7.58 -12.16 19.41
N ASP A 535 -6.56 -11.78 18.64
CA ASP A 535 -6.53 -11.83 17.17
C ASP A 535 -5.84 -13.11 16.71
N PRO A 536 -6.55 -14.01 16.00
CA PRO A 536 -6.01 -15.27 15.50
C PRO A 536 -4.78 -15.11 14.59
N ASP A 537 -4.75 -14.06 13.77
CA ASP A 537 -3.62 -13.85 12.85
C ASP A 537 -2.36 -13.40 13.61
N GLN A 538 -2.49 -12.53 14.61
CA GLN A 538 -1.37 -12.14 15.48
C GLN A 538 -0.91 -13.31 16.34
N ALA A 539 -1.83 -14.17 16.81
CA ALA A 539 -1.48 -15.39 17.55
C ALA A 539 -0.68 -16.37 16.66
N ALA A 540 -1.12 -16.55 15.42
CA ALA A 540 -0.40 -17.35 14.44
C ALA A 540 1.00 -16.79 14.13
N GLN A 541 1.11 -15.47 13.99
CA GLN A 541 2.41 -14.80 13.82
C GLN A 541 3.32 -15.00 15.03
N ALA A 542 2.77 -14.91 16.25
CA ALA A 542 3.53 -15.15 17.49
C ALA A 542 4.07 -16.58 17.56
N LEU A 543 3.28 -17.58 17.14
CA LEU A 543 3.73 -18.97 17.04
C LEU A 543 4.82 -19.16 15.98
N LEU A 544 4.74 -18.46 14.87
CA LEU A 544 5.77 -18.50 13.85
C LEU A 544 7.10 -17.87 14.36
N GLU A 545 7.02 -16.78 15.10
CA GLU A 545 8.17 -16.17 15.78
C GLU A 545 8.72 -17.10 16.87
N ALA A 546 7.83 -17.80 17.63
CA ALA A 546 8.23 -18.81 18.62
C ALA A 546 8.96 -19.97 17.97
N TYR A 547 8.48 -20.45 16.83
CA TYR A 547 9.17 -21.45 16.01
C TYR A 547 10.58 -20.98 15.64
N GLN A 548 10.73 -19.76 15.14
CA GLN A 548 12.06 -19.23 14.75
C GLN A 548 13.00 -19.13 15.95
N ALA A 549 12.47 -18.76 17.12
CA ALA A 549 13.25 -18.73 18.36
C ALA A 549 13.70 -20.14 18.79
N ALA A 550 12.79 -21.11 18.74
CA ALA A 550 13.10 -22.51 19.05
C ALA A 550 14.12 -23.11 18.06
N ASN A 551 14.00 -22.77 16.78
CA ASN A 551 14.97 -23.19 15.76
C ASN A 551 16.37 -22.57 15.99
N LYS A 552 16.44 -21.28 16.38
CA LYS A 552 17.68 -20.60 16.79
C LYS A 552 18.31 -21.28 18.03
N ALA A 553 17.47 -21.77 18.94
CA ALA A 553 17.91 -22.56 20.09
C ALA A 553 18.37 -23.99 19.74
N GLN A 554 18.23 -24.41 18.49
CA GLN A 554 18.41 -25.77 18.00
C GLN A 554 17.52 -26.81 18.72
N ASP A 555 16.38 -26.33 19.25
CA ASP A 555 15.40 -27.20 19.89
C ASP A 555 14.30 -27.54 18.86
N PHE A 556 14.61 -28.49 18.00
CA PHE A 556 13.75 -28.89 16.89
C PHE A 556 12.42 -29.50 17.34
N LYS A 557 12.38 -30.09 18.56
CA LYS A 557 11.12 -30.57 19.12
C LYS A 557 10.20 -29.42 19.49
N LEU A 558 10.72 -28.45 20.23
CA LEU A 558 9.96 -27.23 20.57
C LEU A 558 9.53 -26.47 19.30
N ALA A 559 10.43 -26.38 18.31
CA ALA A 559 10.13 -25.74 17.02
C ALA A 559 8.96 -26.43 16.29
N GLN A 560 8.97 -27.76 16.27
CA GLN A 560 7.88 -28.54 15.68
C GLN A 560 6.57 -28.34 16.46
N ASP A 561 6.59 -28.40 17.79
CA ASP A 561 5.40 -28.19 18.63
C ASP A 561 4.74 -26.83 18.35
N MET A 562 5.53 -25.76 18.09
CA MET A 562 4.99 -24.43 17.75
C MET A 562 4.26 -24.44 16.40
N LEU A 563 4.84 -25.11 15.41
CA LEU A 563 4.22 -25.24 14.08
C LEU A 563 2.97 -26.12 14.13
N ASP A 564 2.98 -27.18 14.93
CA ASP A 564 1.82 -28.07 15.11
C ASP A 564 0.64 -27.29 15.74
N ILE A 565 0.90 -26.52 16.80
CA ILE A 565 -0.11 -25.66 17.44
C ILE A 565 -0.64 -24.64 16.41
N LEU A 566 0.22 -24.01 15.61
CA LEU A 566 -0.17 -23.03 14.62
C LEU A 566 -1.11 -23.64 13.57
N ILE A 567 -0.72 -24.78 13.02
CA ILE A 567 -1.48 -25.47 11.96
C ILE A 567 -2.83 -26.01 12.47
N GLU A 568 -2.86 -26.53 13.71
CA GLU A 568 -4.07 -27.13 14.26
C GLU A 568 -5.08 -26.09 14.77
N ARG A 569 -4.60 -25.01 15.43
CA ARG A 569 -5.48 -24.01 16.06
C ARG A 569 -5.88 -22.88 15.11
N TYR A 570 -5.04 -22.57 14.13
CA TYR A 570 -5.24 -21.41 13.24
C TYR A 570 -5.20 -21.79 11.76
N PRO A 571 -6.01 -22.77 11.32
CA PRO A 571 -5.95 -23.33 9.96
C PRO A 571 -6.28 -22.32 8.84
N GLU A 572 -6.96 -21.22 9.16
CA GLU A 572 -7.32 -20.17 8.20
C GLU A 572 -6.28 -19.04 8.14
N SER A 573 -5.22 -19.09 8.95
CA SER A 573 -4.23 -18.02 8.98
C SER A 573 -3.40 -17.98 7.69
N ALA A 574 -3.06 -16.76 7.25
CA ALA A 574 -2.17 -16.53 6.11
C ALA A 574 -0.76 -17.11 6.32
N HIS A 575 -0.39 -17.48 7.55
CA HIS A 575 0.91 -18.07 7.90
C HIS A 575 0.98 -19.59 7.73
N ILE A 576 -0.14 -20.27 7.47
CA ILE A 576 -0.17 -21.73 7.34
C ILE A 576 0.75 -22.26 6.23
N PRO A 577 0.81 -21.67 5.02
CA PRO A 577 1.74 -22.15 4.01
C PRO A 577 3.19 -22.12 4.49
N GLN A 578 3.59 -21.03 5.15
CA GLN A 578 4.93 -20.90 5.71
C GLN A 578 5.17 -21.91 6.84
N ALA A 579 4.19 -22.13 7.72
CA ALA A 579 4.28 -23.07 8.81
C ALA A 579 4.43 -24.52 8.31
N LEU A 580 3.64 -24.95 7.36
CA LEU A 580 3.74 -26.25 6.71
C LEU A 580 5.10 -26.45 6.04
N TYR A 581 5.57 -25.45 5.31
CA TYR A 581 6.88 -25.46 4.67
C TYR A 581 8.01 -25.67 5.70
N GLN A 582 8.00 -24.90 6.78
CA GLN A 582 9.01 -25.00 7.84
C GLN A 582 8.92 -26.33 8.59
N ARG A 583 7.69 -26.87 8.80
CA ARG A 583 7.52 -28.18 9.45
C ARG A 583 8.09 -29.31 8.59
N VAL A 584 7.94 -29.24 7.27
CA VAL A 584 8.61 -30.16 6.35
C VAL A 584 10.14 -30.10 6.54
N LEU A 585 10.72 -28.91 6.57
CA LEU A 585 12.18 -28.75 6.75
C LEU A 585 12.68 -29.29 8.10
N ILE A 586 11.93 -29.07 9.19
CA ILE A 586 12.28 -29.65 10.51
C ILE A 586 12.23 -31.18 10.47
N LYS A 587 11.16 -31.76 9.93
CA LYS A 587 11.03 -33.22 9.82
C LYS A 587 12.17 -33.83 9.00
N LEU A 588 12.61 -33.13 7.96
CA LEU A 588 13.78 -33.52 7.16
C LEU A 588 15.07 -33.45 7.96
N SER A 589 15.26 -32.42 8.76
CA SER A 589 16.46 -32.31 9.62
C SER A 589 16.53 -33.43 10.69
N GLN A 590 15.36 -33.97 11.05
CA GLN A 590 15.23 -35.13 11.96
C GLN A 590 15.26 -36.49 11.23
N ALA A 591 15.55 -36.51 9.93
CA ALA A 591 15.50 -37.69 9.07
C ALA A 591 14.11 -38.38 9.01
N ASN A 592 13.05 -37.70 9.37
CA ASN A 592 11.67 -38.22 9.29
C ASN A 592 11.02 -37.88 7.91
N ASN A 593 11.60 -38.51 6.88
CA ASN A 593 11.26 -38.24 5.50
C ASN A 593 9.78 -38.54 5.17
N MET A 594 9.20 -39.61 5.74
CA MET A 594 7.82 -40.01 5.44
C MET A 594 6.79 -39.00 5.95
N ASP A 595 6.97 -38.45 7.14
CA ASP A 595 6.05 -37.45 7.68
C ASP A 595 6.28 -36.06 7.05
N ALA A 596 7.51 -35.77 6.61
CA ALA A 596 7.81 -34.60 5.80
C ALA A 596 7.07 -34.63 4.46
N ILE A 597 7.05 -35.78 3.79
CA ILE A 597 6.31 -35.99 2.55
C ILE A 597 4.78 -35.78 2.76
N LYS A 598 4.19 -36.29 3.86
CA LYS A 598 2.77 -36.10 4.15
C LYS A 598 2.41 -34.61 4.29
N ASP A 599 3.26 -33.85 4.99
CA ASP A 599 3.04 -32.40 5.14
C ASP A 599 3.20 -31.67 3.81
N ALA A 600 4.16 -32.07 2.99
CA ALA A 600 4.34 -31.52 1.65
C ALA A 600 3.13 -31.82 0.74
N GLU A 601 2.58 -33.03 0.80
CA GLU A 601 1.36 -33.39 0.07
C GLU A 601 0.15 -32.58 0.54
N LEU A 602 0.02 -32.32 1.85
CA LEU A 602 -1.00 -31.45 2.40
C LEU A 602 -0.84 -30.02 1.85
N PHE A 603 0.40 -29.52 1.84
CA PHE A 603 0.72 -28.20 1.26
C PHE A 603 0.30 -28.13 -0.22
N PHE A 604 0.66 -29.11 -1.02
CA PHE A 604 0.33 -29.15 -2.46
C PHE A 604 -1.19 -29.22 -2.73
N LYS A 605 -1.92 -29.83 -1.83
CA LYS A 605 -3.39 -29.90 -1.93
C LYS A 605 -4.04 -28.55 -1.65
N GLN A 606 -3.54 -27.81 -0.66
CA GLN A 606 -4.16 -26.57 -0.19
C GLN A 606 -3.59 -25.34 -0.89
N TYR A 607 -2.30 -25.32 -1.19
CA TYR A 607 -1.55 -24.14 -1.63
C TYR A 607 -0.68 -24.37 -2.89
N PRO A 608 -1.19 -24.96 -3.96
CA PRO A 608 -0.40 -25.35 -5.14
C PRO A 608 0.21 -24.16 -5.88
N GLN A 609 -0.36 -22.96 -5.74
CA GLN A 609 0.10 -21.74 -6.39
C GLN A 609 0.96 -20.83 -5.48
N HIS A 610 1.22 -21.24 -4.25
CA HIS A 610 1.99 -20.43 -3.30
C HIS A 610 3.45 -20.30 -3.75
N PRO A 611 4.11 -19.14 -3.52
CA PRO A 611 5.53 -18.93 -3.90
C PRO A 611 6.52 -19.96 -3.34
N LEU A 612 6.22 -20.61 -2.22
CA LEU A 612 7.05 -21.66 -1.61
C LEU A 612 6.80 -23.05 -2.21
N ALA A 613 5.77 -23.26 -3.01
CA ALA A 613 5.44 -24.56 -3.59
C ALA A 613 6.54 -25.12 -4.51
N PRO A 614 7.18 -24.32 -5.39
CA PRO A 614 8.26 -24.80 -6.25
C PRO A 614 9.40 -25.46 -5.49
N ASP A 615 9.90 -24.81 -4.44
CA ASP A 615 10.98 -25.35 -3.62
C ASP A 615 10.54 -26.65 -2.96
N LEU A 616 9.31 -26.71 -2.47
CA LEU A 616 8.79 -27.88 -1.78
C LEU A 616 8.55 -29.05 -2.75
N TYR A 617 8.10 -28.78 -3.98
CA TYR A 617 8.01 -29.81 -5.03
C TYR A 617 9.36 -30.44 -5.31
N ILE A 618 10.42 -29.62 -5.46
CA ILE A 618 11.78 -30.11 -5.70
C ILE A 618 12.26 -30.94 -4.51
N ILE A 619 12.21 -30.40 -3.29
CA ILE A 619 12.66 -31.10 -2.08
C ILE A 619 11.94 -32.45 -1.93
N THR A 620 10.64 -32.48 -2.14
CA THR A 620 9.85 -33.73 -2.01
C THR A 620 10.17 -34.72 -3.12
N ALA A 621 10.38 -34.23 -4.34
CA ALA A 621 10.76 -35.07 -5.46
C ALA A 621 12.18 -35.67 -5.25
N ASP A 622 13.13 -34.86 -4.75
CA ASP A 622 14.50 -35.32 -4.42
C ASP A 622 14.50 -36.41 -3.33
N LEU A 623 13.58 -36.32 -2.36
CA LEU A 623 13.39 -37.39 -1.36
C LEU A 623 12.96 -38.71 -2.04
N TYR A 624 12.03 -38.65 -2.98
CA TYR A 624 11.60 -39.83 -3.73
C TYR A 624 12.74 -40.36 -4.64
N VAL A 625 13.54 -39.46 -5.22
CA VAL A 625 14.77 -39.85 -5.94
C VAL A 625 15.71 -40.62 -5.02
N GLY A 626 15.96 -40.10 -3.80
CA GLY A 626 16.78 -40.78 -2.79
C GLY A 626 16.24 -42.17 -2.37
N MET A 627 14.91 -42.35 -2.44
CA MET A 627 14.24 -43.65 -2.19
C MET A 627 14.15 -44.49 -3.45
N SER A 628 14.70 -44.06 -4.57
CA SER A 628 14.59 -44.69 -5.89
C SER A 628 13.14 -44.85 -6.42
N ASP A 629 12.22 -44.09 -5.88
CA ASP A 629 10.81 -44.01 -6.38
C ASP A 629 10.74 -42.97 -7.52
N TRP A 630 11.31 -43.31 -8.65
CA TRP A 630 11.43 -42.45 -9.83
C TRP A 630 10.06 -42.01 -10.37
N SER A 631 9.03 -42.84 -10.16
CA SER A 631 7.67 -42.55 -10.65
C SER A 631 7.04 -41.40 -9.90
N LYS A 632 7.10 -41.40 -8.55
CA LYS A 632 6.55 -40.30 -7.75
C LYS A 632 7.38 -39.03 -7.88
N ALA A 633 8.70 -39.17 -7.95
CA ALA A 633 9.60 -38.03 -8.20
C ALA A 633 9.21 -37.34 -9.52
N GLN A 634 9.08 -38.10 -10.60
CA GLN A 634 8.66 -37.59 -11.92
C GLN A 634 7.32 -36.85 -11.85
N GLN A 635 6.33 -37.44 -11.16
CA GLN A 635 5.01 -36.79 -11.03
C GLN A 635 5.09 -35.45 -10.32
N LEU A 636 5.90 -35.31 -9.28
CA LEU A 636 6.07 -34.06 -8.53
C LEU A 636 6.78 -32.99 -9.36
N TYR A 637 7.85 -33.34 -10.06
CA TYR A 637 8.53 -32.40 -10.95
C TYR A 637 7.59 -31.90 -12.07
N LEU A 638 6.81 -32.79 -12.68
CA LEU A 638 5.81 -32.41 -13.69
C LEU A 638 4.66 -31.61 -13.09
N ARG A 639 4.27 -31.88 -11.84
CA ARG A 639 3.26 -31.09 -11.15
C ARG A 639 3.71 -29.66 -10.91
N LEU A 640 4.99 -29.45 -10.59
CA LEU A 640 5.56 -28.10 -10.54
C LEU A 640 5.42 -27.37 -11.88
N HIS A 641 5.80 -28.00 -12.97
CA HIS A 641 5.66 -27.46 -14.31
C HIS A 641 4.21 -27.06 -14.64
N ASN A 642 3.24 -27.94 -14.34
CA ASN A 642 1.84 -27.73 -14.64
C ASN A 642 1.19 -26.65 -13.78
N THR A 643 1.60 -26.53 -12.50
CA THR A 643 1.01 -25.56 -11.56
C THR A 643 1.68 -24.19 -11.65
N GLN A 644 3.00 -24.14 -11.85
CA GLN A 644 3.78 -22.89 -11.84
C GLN A 644 4.83 -22.84 -12.97
N PRO A 645 4.38 -22.80 -14.23
CA PRO A 645 5.29 -22.84 -15.40
C PRO A 645 6.25 -21.65 -15.47
N SER A 646 5.94 -20.54 -14.81
CA SER A 646 6.79 -19.34 -14.73
C SER A 646 7.84 -19.39 -13.61
N SER A 647 7.86 -20.44 -12.79
CA SER A 647 8.86 -20.62 -11.73
C SER A 647 10.28 -20.68 -12.31
N LYS A 648 11.23 -20.05 -11.61
CA LYS A 648 12.67 -20.17 -11.95
C LYS A 648 13.19 -21.60 -11.87
N LEU A 649 12.53 -22.47 -11.09
CA LEU A 649 12.87 -23.88 -10.94
C LEU A 649 12.26 -24.78 -12.02
N ASN A 650 11.44 -24.24 -12.89
CA ASN A 650 10.74 -25.02 -13.90
C ASN A 650 11.66 -25.75 -14.88
N THR A 651 12.73 -25.09 -15.33
CA THR A 651 13.73 -25.70 -16.23
C THR A 651 14.42 -26.89 -15.53
N MET A 652 14.80 -26.74 -14.28
CA MET A 652 15.37 -27.82 -13.46
C MET A 652 14.36 -28.95 -13.30
N ALA A 653 13.13 -28.62 -12.92
CA ALA A 653 12.10 -29.63 -12.68
C ALA A 653 11.78 -30.47 -13.92
N LEU A 654 11.69 -29.86 -15.08
CA LEU A 654 11.50 -30.59 -16.36
C LEU A 654 12.70 -31.48 -16.68
N TYR A 655 13.91 -30.99 -16.45
CA TYR A 655 15.10 -31.83 -16.63
C TYR A 655 15.09 -33.04 -15.69
N GLU A 656 14.85 -32.85 -14.39
CA GLU A 656 14.83 -33.94 -13.40
C GLU A 656 13.63 -34.90 -13.65
N ALA A 657 12.49 -34.40 -14.13
CA ALA A 657 11.36 -35.24 -14.53
C ALA A 657 11.73 -36.14 -15.70
N ALA A 658 12.44 -35.60 -16.71
CA ALA A 658 12.93 -36.39 -17.85
C ALA A 658 13.98 -37.42 -17.42
N PHE A 659 14.88 -37.03 -16.51
CA PHE A 659 15.84 -37.94 -15.92
C PHE A 659 15.21 -39.10 -15.14
N CYS A 660 14.16 -38.81 -14.38
CA CYS A 660 13.36 -39.84 -13.70
C CYS A 660 12.70 -40.81 -14.70
N ALA A 661 12.12 -40.30 -15.79
CA ALA A 661 11.59 -41.13 -16.87
C ALA A 661 12.67 -42.00 -17.53
N TYR A 662 13.82 -41.44 -17.77
CA TYR A 662 15.00 -42.16 -18.28
C TYR A 662 15.39 -43.30 -17.35
N LYS A 663 15.48 -43.08 -16.02
CA LYS A 663 15.80 -44.08 -15.00
C LYS A 663 14.74 -45.19 -14.91
N GLN A 664 13.50 -44.90 -15.21
CA GLN A 664 12.38 -45.87 -15.31
C GLN A 664 12.41 -46.68 -16.63
N ASN A 665 13.39 -46.44 -17.50
CA ASN A 665 13.44 -47.02 -18.84
C ASN A 665 12.22 -46.70 -19.72
N LEU A 666 11.73 -45.43 -19.59
CA LEU A 666 10.60 -44.90 -20.36
C LEU A 666 11.11 -43.80 -21.35
N PRO A 667 11.85 -44.18 -22.41
CA PRO A 667 12.53 -43.19 -23.25
C PRO A 667 11.57 -42.27 -24.00
N GLN A 668 10.39 -42.73 -24.42
CA GLN A 668 9.43 -41.88 -25.09
C GLN A 668 8.89 -40.78 -24.14
N SER A 669 8.53 -41.15 -22.90
CA SER A 669 8.09 -40.16 -21.88
C SER A 669 9.21 -39.15 -21.57
N ALA A 670 10.46 -39.62 -21.47
CA ALA A 670 11.60 -38.71 -21.26
C ALA A 670 11.76 -37.71 -22.42
N LEU A 671 11.60 -38.19 -23.68
CA LEU A 671 11.67 -37.34 -24.86
C LEU A 671 10.57 -36.28 -24.89
N ASP A 672 9.32 -36.65 -24.60
CA ASP A 672 8.17 -35.74 -24.57
C ASP A 672 8.35 -34.63 -23.51
N ILE A 673 8.91 -34.96 -22.32
CA ILE A 673 9.22 -33.99 -21.27
C ILE A 673 10.36 -33.06 -21.72
N LEU A 674 11.40 -33.58 -22.36
CA LEU A 674 12.51 -32.76 -22.89
C LEU A 674 12.05 -31.80 -23.99
N GLN A 675 11.10 -32.19 -24.83
CA GLN A 675 10.46 -31.33 -25.82
C GLN A 675 9.66 -30.19 -25.12
N SER A 676 8.94 -30.53 -24.03
CA SER A 676 8.22 -29.52 -23.23
C SER A 676 9.20 -28.51 -22.61
N LEU A 677 10.36 -28.95 -22.17
CA LEU A 677 11.43 -28.06 -21.67
C LEU A 677 11.94 -27.12 -22.77
N GLU A 678 12.19 -27.65 -23.98
CA GLU A 678 12.61 -26.84 -25.12
C GLU A 678 11.55 -25.79 -25.50
N MET A 679 10.27 -26.16 -25.51
CA MET A 679 9.17 -25.22 -25.74
C MET A 679 9.10 -24.15 -24.68
N ALA A 680 9.20 -24.51 -23.39
CA ALA A 680 9.15 -23.58 -22.27
C ALA A 680 10.28 -22.53 -22.34
N THR A 681 11.45 -22.95 -22.81
CA THR A 681 12.62 -22.05 -22.96
C THR A 681 12.56 -21.20 -24.23
N SER A 682 12.04 -21.76 -25.35
CA SER A 682 11.94 -21.05 -26.63
C SER A 682 10.90 -19.94 -26.64
N LEU A 683 9.85 -20.05 -25.83
CA LEU A 683 8.79 -19.02 -25.70
C LEU A 683 9.28 -17.72 -25.05
N ASN A 684 10.42 -17.75 -24.36
CA ASN A 684 11.01 -16.61 -23.64
C ASN A 684 12.32 -16.11 -24.30
N LYS A 685 12.35 -15.97 -25.62
CA LYS A 685 13.56 -15.60 -26.37
C LYS A 685 14.26 -14.31 -25.94
N ASP A 686 13.50 -13.36 -25.36
CA ASP A 686 14.05 -12.07 -24.90
C ASP A 686 14.60 -12.11 -23.47
N ARG A 687 14.43 -13.22 -22.75
CA ARG A 687 14.94 -13.40 -21.39
C ARG A 687 16.37 -13.95 -21.40
N LYS A 688 17.30 -13.22 -20.80
CA LYS A 688 18.65 -13.74 -20.54
C LYS A 688 18.55 -14.85 -19.47
N LEU A 689 18.92 -16.06 -19.86
CA LEU A 689 18.97 -17.21 -18.96
C LEU A 689 20.07 -17.03 -17.91
N SER A 690 19.84 -17.53 -16.69
CA SER A 690 20.89 -17.63 -15.67
C SER A 690 21.91 -18.71 -16.03
N GLU A 691 23.09 -18.67 -15.42
CA GLU A 691 24.11 -19.72 -15.60
C GLU A 691 23.58 -21.13 -15.21
N SER A 692 22.78 -21.20 -14.13
CA SER A 692 22.16 -22.45 -13.72
C SER A 692 21.16 -22.99 -14.74
N GLU A 693 20.30 -22.13 -15.31
CA GLU A 693 19.34 -22.52 -16.34
C GLU A 693 20.08 -23.00 -17.62
N THR A 694 21.15 -22.30 -18.01
CA THR A 694 21.98 -22.69 -19.16
C THR A 694 22.61 -24.06 -18.94
N LEU A 695 23.10 -24.34 -17.73
CA LEU A 695 23.65 -25.64 -17.37
C LEU A 695 22.58 -26.75 -17.41
N PHE A 696 21.36 -26.50 -16.90
CA PHE A 696 20.28 -27.49 -16.98
C PHE A 696 19.84 -27.74 -18.42
N LEU A 697 19.81 -26.72 -19.27
CA LEU A 697 19.53 -26.90 -20.70
C LEU A 697 20.58 -27.76 -21.39
N ALA A 698 21.87 -27.51 -21.11
CA ALA A 698 22.94 -28.32 -21.65
C ALA A 698 22.85 -29.78 -21.17
N LYS A 699 22.54 -30.01 -19.89
CA LYS A 699 22.27 -31.36 -19.35
C LYS A 699 21.04 -32.00 -19.98
N ALA A 700 19.97 -31.22 -20.24
CA ALA A 700 18.77 -31.70 -20.89
C ALA A 700 19.03 -32.14 -22.34
N LEU A 701 19.81 -31.37 -23.10
CA LEU A 701 20.23 -31.75 -24.44
C LEU A 701 21.13 -33.02 -24.43
N MET A 702 21.98 -33.14 -23.43
CA MET A 702 22.79 -34.35 -23.23
C MET A 702 21.89 -35.58 -22.99
N LEU A 703 20.92 -35.46 -22.05
CA LEU A 703 19.92 -36.48 -21.76
C LEU A 703 19.05 -36.81 -22.99
N LYS A 704 18.65 -35.78 -23.75
CA LYS A 704 17.91 -35.98 -25.01
C LYS A 704 18.67 -36.82 -26.01
N GLY A 705 19.97 -36.58 -26.14
CA GLY A 705 20.85 -37.38 -26.97
C GLY A 705 20.90 -38.86 -26.51
N ASP A 706 21.05 -39.09 -25.19
CA ASP A 706 21.05 -40.44 -24.63
C ASP A 706 19.71 -41.15 -24.81
N VAL A 707 18.58 -40.45 -24.61
CA VAL A 707 17.20 -40.96 -24.83
C VAL A 707 16.98 -41.31 -26.31
N LEU A 708 17.37 -40.44 -27.23
CA LEU A 708 17.27 -40.71 -28.68
C LEU A 708 18.10 -41.89 -29.10
N ALA A 709 19.29 -42.08 -28.49
CA ALA A 709 20.14 -43.24 -28.72
C ALA A 709 19.46 -44.53 -28.24
N MET A 710 18.77 -44.53 -27.09
CA MET A 710 17.91 -45.63 -26.62
C MET A 710 16.77 -45.97 -27.59
N LEU A 711 16.19 -44.94 -28.21
CA LEU A 711 15.14 -45.08 -29.26
C LEU A 711 15.72 -45.47 -30.59
N LYS A 712 17.02 -45.63 -30.71
CA LYS A 712 17.79 -45.94 -31.92
C LYS A 712 17.72 -44.83 -33.02
N ASP A 713 17.35 -43.64 -32.68
CA ASP A 713 17.39 -42.47 -33.57
C ASP A 713 18.78 -41.79 -33.43
N TYR A 714 19.77 -42.47 -33.93
CA TYR A 714 21.18 -42.08 -33.71
C TYR A 714 21.57 -40.76 -34.42
N GLU A 715 20.87 -40.42 -35.51
CA GLU A 715 21.14 -39.15 -36.20
C GLU A 715 20.66 -37.95 -35.37
N LYS A 716 19.42 -38.01 -34.83
CA LYS A 716 18.95 -36.94 -33.93
C LYS A 716 19.72 -36.92 -32.61
N ALA A 717 20.13 -38.09 -32.09
CA ALA A 717 21.02 -38.15 -30.91
C ALA A 717 22.31 -37.40 -31.14
N ARG A 718 22.97 -37.62 -32.29
CA ARG A 718 24.18 -36.94 -32.73
C ARG A 718 24.00 -35.43 -32.81
N GLN A 719 22.86 -34.99 -33.34
CA GLN A 719 22.51 -33.54 -33.42
C GLN A 719 22.36 -32.92 -32.04
N SER A 720 21.64 -33.61 -31.10
CA SER A 720 21.47 -33.13 -29.72
C SER A 720 22.81 -32.96 -29.00
N PHE A 721 23.74 -33.90 -29.18
CA PHE A 721 25.10 -33.79 -28.59
C PHE A 721 25.90 -32.65 -29.25
N THR A 722 25.67 -32.29 -30.51
CA THR A 722 26.26 -31.11 -31.13
C THR A 722 25.77 -29.82 -30.50
N GLU A 723 24.44 -29.75 -30.20
CA GLU A 723 23.85 -28.60 -29.55
C GLU A 723 24.37 -28.39 -28.13
N VAL A 724 24.69 -29.47 -27.37
CA VAL A 724 25.30 -29.33 -26.05
C VAL A 724 26.59 -28.52 -26.12
N MET A 725 27.42 -28.75 -27.12
CA MET A 725 28.73 -28.07 -27.25
C MET A 725 28.54 -26.55 -27.52
N THR A 726 27.44 -26.14 -28.15
CA THR A 726 27.17 -24.74 -28.37
C THR A 726 26.63 -24.02 -27.12
N GLN A 727 25.98 -24.78 -26.23
CA GLN A 727 25.35 -24.25 -25.03
C GLN A 727 26.27 -24.25 -23.80
N ALA A 728 27.05 -25.34 -23.62
CA ALA A 728 27.85 -25.58 -22.43
C ALA A 728 29.22 -24.87 -22.42
N GLY A 729 29.64 -24.28 -23.55
CA GLY A 729 30.98 -23.70 -23.67
C GLY A 729 32.09 -24.74 -23.58
N ASP A 730 33.30 -24.35 -23.17
CA ASP A 730 34.46 -25.21 -23.06
C ASP A 730 34.56 -25.81 -21.64
N GLY A 731 34.23 -27.09 -21.52
CA GLY A 731 34.20 -27.80 -20.23
C GLY A 731 33.89 -29.29 -20.36
N ASP A 732 33.93 -30.00 -19.23
CA ASP A 732 33.75 -31.48 -19.16
C ASP A 732 32.45 -31.95 -19.84
N LEU A 733 31.36 -31.20 -19.67
CA LEU A 733 30.05 -31.55 -20.28
C LEU A 733 30.10 -31.49 -21.81
N SER A 734 30.78 -30.49 -22.37
CA SER A 734 30.97 -30.36 -23.83
C SER A 734 31.84 -31.48 -24.39
N TYR A 735 32.92 -31.85 -23.69
CA TYR A 735 33.76 -32.96 -24.09
C TYR A 735 33.06 -34.31 -23.92
N ALA A 736 32.25 -34.49 -22.87
CA ALA A 736 31.41 -35.68 -22.71
C ALA A 736 30.38 -35.80 -23.87
N ALA A 737 29.74 -34.68 -24.28
CA ALA A 737 28.83 -34.64 -25.43
C ALA A 737 29.57 -34.96 -26.73
N LEU A 738 30.78 -34.42 -26.90
CA LEU A 738 31.62 -34.72 -28.04
C LEU A 738 31.99 -36.22 -28.12
N GLY A 739 32.21 -36.83 -26.95
CA GLY A 739 32.44 -38.28 -26.87
C GLY A 739 31.21 -39.08 -27.29
N ARG A 740 30.01 -38.69 -26.76
CA ARG A 740 28.75 -39.32 -27.19
C ARG A 740 28.44 -39.13 -28.64
N GLN A 741 28.72 -37.93 -29.20
CA GLN A 741 28.59 -37.65 -30.64
C GLN A 741 29.48 -38.60 -31.46
N GLY A 742 30.77 -38.80 -31.06
CA GLY A 742 31.66 -39.75 -31.69
C GLY A 742 31.13 -41.18 -31.62
N GLU A 743 30.54 -41.61 -30.50
CA GLU A 743 29.89 -42.91 -30.33
C GLU A 743 28.73 -43.07 -31.33
N MET A 744 27.87 -42.02 -31.48
CA MET A 744 26.74 -42.08 -32.45
C MET A 744 27.27 -42.18 -33.91
N CYS A 745 28.34 -41.50 -34.24
CA CYS A 745 28.98 -41.63 -35.53
C CYS A 745 29.52 -43.06 -35.79
N LEU A 746 30.10 -43.71 -34.78
CA LEU A 746 30.55 -45.11 -34.88
C LEU A 746 29.37 -46.06 -35.09
N VAL A 747 28.23 -45.87 -34.41
CA VAL A 747 27.03 -46.71 -34.57
C VAL A 747 26.40 -46.51 -35.93
N LEU A 748 26.32 -45.25 -36.40
CA LEU A 748 25.77 -44.92 -37.75
C LEU A 748 26.63 -45.52 -38.85
N ALA A 749 27.99 -45.52 -38.69
CA ALA A 749 28.88 -46.13 -39.62
C ALA A 749 28.70 -47.66 -39.80
N GLU A 750 28.08 -48.30 -38.79
CA GLU A 750 27.79 -49.73 -38.79
C GLU A 750 26.35 -50.10 -39.20
N SER A 751 25.43 -49.14 -39.14
CA SER A 751 24.01 -49.42 -39.30
C SER A 751 23.55 -49.61 -40.74
N ASP A 752 24.43 -49.48 -41.73
CA ASP A 752 24.07 -49.61 -43.15
C ASP A 752 24.04 -51.11 -43.53
N THR A 753 22.90 -51.58 -44.01
CA THR A 753 22.63 -52.95 -44.46
C THR A 753 23.42 -53.35 -45.70
N THR A 754 24.10 -52.42 -46.36
CA THR A 754 24.89 -52.61 -47.59
C THR A 754 26.28 -53.15 -47.38
N LYS A 755 26.72 -53.38 -46.11
CA LYS A 755 28.09 -53.81 -45.73
C LYS A 755 29.23 -52.84 -46.18
N VAL A 756 28.89 -51.68 -46.70
CA VAL A 756 29.87 -50.62 -47.00
C VAL A 756 29.92 -49.74 -45.71
N LYS A 757 31.07 -49.77 -45.06
CA LYS A 757 31.35 -48.89 -43.92
C LYS A 757 31.24 -47.44 -44.37
N ASP A 758 30.46 -46.65 -43.67
CA ASP A 758 30.42 -45.22 -43.95
C ASP A 758 31.72 -44.57 -43.45
N LEU A 759 32.67 -44.43 -44.36
CA LEU A 759 33.97 -43.80 -44.08
C LEU A 759 33.84 -42.33 -43.64
N GLU A 760 32.79 -41.63 -44.08
CA GLU A 760 32.56 -40.26 -43.62
C GLU A 760 32.20 -40.19 -42.16
N MET A 761 31.31 -41.07 -41.73
CA MET A 761 30.94 -41.17 -40.30
C MET A 761 32.12 -41.64 -39.43
N LEU A 762 32.95 -42.56 -39.89
CA LEU A 762 34.17 -42.95 -39.18
C LEU A 762 35.14 -41.77 -39.01
N LYS A 763 35.33 -40.93 -40.05
CA LYS A 763 36.18 -39.73 -39.96
C LYS A 763 35.59 -38.69 -38.99
N LYS A 764 34.27 -38.54 -38.98
CA LYS A 764 33.61 -37.64 -37.98
C LYS A 764 33.81 -38.15 -36.57
N ALA A 765 33.72 -39.47 -36.35
CA ALA A 765 33.99 -40.07 -35.04
C ALA A 765 35.44 -39.83 -34.60
N GLU A 766 36.38 -40.07 -35.50
CA GLU A 766 37.79 -39.79 -35.28
C GLU A 766 38.05 -38.34 -34.86
N GLN A 767 37.50 -37.38 -35.64
CA GLN A 767 37.61 -35.94 -35.30
C GLN A 767 37.09 -35.62 -33.93
N CYS A 768 35.92 -36.20 -33.51
CA CYS A 768 35.37 -36.01 -32.19
C CYS A 768 36.31 -36.49 -31.08
N PHE A 769 36.81 -37.73 -31.20
CA PHE A 769 37.72 -38.30 -30.20
C PHE A 769 39.07 -37.61 -30.19
N GLN A 770 39.62 -37.23 -31.34
CA GLN A 770 40.90 -36.52 -31.46
C GLN A 770 40.83 -35.16 -30.72
N ARG A 771 39.70 -34.39 -30.88
CA ARG A 771 39.52 -33.14 -30.15
C ARG A 771 39.48 -33.30 -28.63
N ILE A 772 38.95 -34.44 -28.12
CA ILE A 772 38.96 -34.72 -26.68
C ILE A 772 40.39 -35.00 -26.23
N VAL A 773 41.12 -35.81 -26.98
CA VAL A 773 42.52 -36.17 -26.66
C VAL A 773 43.41 -34.93 -26.63
N ASP A 774 43.21 -34.02 -27.62
CA ASP A 774 44.00 -32.81 -27.79
C ASP A 774 43.60 -31.69 -26.80
N SER A 775 42.49 -31.86 -26.03
CA SER A 775 42.07 -30.87 -25.06
C SER A 775 43.12 -30.67 -23.95
N LYS A 776 43.65 -29.46 -23.77
CA LYS A 776 44.85 -29.25 -22.94
C LYS A 776 44.62 -29.69 -21.49
N SER A 777 43.76 -29.04 -20.73
CA SER A 777 43.50 -29.38 -19.32
C SER A 777 41.99 -29.41 -18.95
N THR A 778 41.14 -29.21 -19.95
CA THR A 778 39.70 -28.98 -19.74
C THR A 778 38.84 -30.26 -19.72
N ALA A 779 39.32 -31.35 -20.33
CA ALA A 779 38.63 -32.64 -20.25
C ALA A 779 39.26 -33.53 -19.17
N SER A 780 38.43 -34.27 -18.43
CA SER A 780 38.87 -35.20 -17.41
C SER A 780 39.74 -36.32 -17.98
N VAL A 781 40.65 -36.89 -17.14
CA VAL A 781 41.55 -37.97 -17.55
C VAL A 781 40.77 -39.19 -18.04
N ASP A 782 39.71 -39.59 -17.34
CA ASP A 782 38.86 -40.72 -17.75
C ASP A 782 38.21 -40.50 -19.14
N LEU A 783 37.80 -39.26 -19.43
CA LEU A 783 37.21 -38.92 -20.73
C LEU A 783 38.28 -38.95 -21.86
N LYS A 784 39.50 -38.52 -21.55
CA LYS A 784 40.64 -38.63 -22.51
C LYS A 784 41.04 -40.10 -22.75
N ASP A 785 41.02 -40.90 -21.71
CA ASP A 785 41.30 -42.34 -21.84
C ASP A 785 40.26 -43.05 -22.69
N MET A 786 38.98 -42.75 -22.46
CA MET A 786 37.88 -43.21 -23.30
C MET A 786 38.07 -42.77 -24.75
N ALA A 787 38.36 -41.50 -24.96
CA ALA A 787 38.50 -40.93 -26.31
C ALA A 787 39.73 -41.54 -27.03
N GLN A 788 40.84 -41.71 -26.34
CA GLN A 788 42.05 -42.34 -26.90
C GLN A 788 41.79 -43.81 -27.32
N TYR A 789 41.05 -44.56 -26.50
CA TYR A 789 40.63 -45.93 -26.86
C TYR A 789 39.66 -45.89 -28.08
N ARG A 790 38.69 -45.03 -28.12
CA ARG A 790 37.73 -44.94 -29.23
C ARG A 790 38.39 -44.44 -30.52
N LEU A 791 39.37 -43.53 -30.43
CA LEU A 791 40.20 -43.10 -31.56
C LEU A 791 40.91 -44.30 -32.19
N ALA A 792 41.51 -45.13 -31.39
CA ALA A 792 42.17 -46.36 -31.87
C ALA A 792 41.15 -47.30 -32.56
N VAL A 793 39.93 -47.44 -32.02
CA VAL A 793 38.82 -48.19 -32.67
C VAL A 793 38.40 -47.57 -34.01
N CYS A 794 38.42 -46.24 -34.15
CA CYS A 794 38.10 -45.58 -35.42
C CYS A 794 39.17 -45.97 -36.49
N HIS A 795 40.44 -45.84 -36.17
CA HIS A 795 41.56 -46.22 -37.06
C HIS A 795 41.50 -47.68 -37.48
N GLU A 796 41.24 -48.57 -36.48
CA GLU A 796 41.09 -50.00 -36.78
C GLU A 796 39.95 -50.28 -37.74
N ARG A 797 38.80 -49.61 -37.56
CA ARG A 797 37.62 -49.75 -38.43
C ARG A 797 37.80 -49.13 -39.82
N GLN A 798 38.62 -48.08 -39.93
CA GLN A 798 39.04 -47.53 -41.23
C GLN A 798 40.07 -48.43 -41.97
N GLY A 799 40.68 -49.40 -41.26
CA GLY A 799 41.70 -50.29 -41.78
C GLY A 799 43.12 -49.73 -41.63
N ASP A 800 43.29 -48.61 -40.93
CA ASP A 800 44.60 -48.05 -40.59
C ASP A 800 45.14 -48.73 -39.32
N ASN A 801 45.67 -49.93 -39.48
CA ASN A 801 46.13 -50.71 -38.38
C ASN A 801 47.35 -50.12 -37.64
N GLU A 802 48.20 -49.36 -38.37
CA GLU A 802 49.36 -48.71 -37.77
C GLU A 802 48.92 -47.59 -36.80
N ALA A 803 48.06 -46.69 -37.24
CA ALA A 803 47.52 -45.63 -36.42
C ALA A 803 46.71 -46.21 -35.24
N ALA A 804 45.94 -47.29 -35.47
CA ALA A 804 45.20 -47.96 -34.39
C ALA A 804 46.14 -48.51 -33.30
N LEU A 805 47.19 -49.20 -33.66
CA LEU A 805 48.18 -49.73 -32.73
C LEU A 805 48.91 -48.62 -32.00
N GLU A 806 49.26 -47.54 -32.68
CA GLU A 806 49.85 -46.35 -32.00
C GLU A 806 48.96 -45.79 -30.97
N ALA A 807 47.67 -45.56 -31.31
CA ALA A 807 46.69 -44.99 -30.43
C ALA A 807 46.42 -45.88 -29.21
N TYR A 808 46.26 -47.17 -29.36
CA TYR A 808 46.15 -48.15 -28.26
C TYR A 808 47.35 -48.12 -27.34
N ARG A 809 48.57 -48.12 -27.92
CA ARG A 809 49.80 -48.08 -27.16
C ARG A 809 49.98 -46.80 -26.37
N LYS A 810 49.66 -45.67 -26.94
CA LYS A 810 49.67 -44.37 -26.18
C LYS A 810 48.96 -44.50 -24.88
N LEU A 811 47.74 -45.09 -24.86
CA LEU A 811 46.97 -45.27 -23.62
C LEU A 811 47.62 -46.27 -22.68
N CYS A 812 48.17 -47.39 -23.22
CA CYS A 812 48.92 -48.40 -22.41
C CYS A 812 50.11 -47.75 -21.74
N TYR A 813 50.96 -47.00 -22.47
CA TYR A 813 52.11 -46.31 -21.89
C TYR A 813 51.70 -45.20 -20.90
N ALA A 814 50.62 -44.43 -21.15
CA ALA A 814 50.11 -43.42 -20.22
C ALA A 814 49.71 -44.03 -18.86
N TYR A 815 49.03 -45.20 -18.90
CA TYR A 815 48.62 -45.91 -17.70
C TYR A 815 49.84 -46.43 -16.92
N GLN A 816 50.85 -47.06 -17.61
CA GLN A 816 52.03 -47.54 -16.98
C GLN A 816 52.93 -46.44 -16.40
N ALA A 817 53.05 -45.30 -17.12
CA ALA A 817 53.79 -44.14 -16.64
C ALA A 817 53.10 -43.46 -15.44
N ALA A 818 51.79 -43.52 -15.37
CA ALA A 818 50.99 -42.90 -14.26
C ALA A 818 51.21 -43.63 -12.91
N GLN A 819 51.55 -44.88 -12.92
CA GLN A 819 51.94 -45.61 -11.70
C GLN A 819 53.19 -45.00 -11.02
N MET A 820 53.98 -44.22 -11.76
CA MET A 820 55.12 -43.46 -11.24
C MET A 820 54.81 -41.98 -10.95
N ASN A 821 53.70 -41.49 -11.42
CA ASN A 821 53.26 -40.10 -11.30
C ASN A 821 51.85 -40.04 -10.66
N SER A 822 51.49 -38.99 -9.94
CA SER A 822 50.20 -38.83 -9.22
C SER A 822 48.92 -38.74 -10.06
N VAL A 823 48.98 -39.02 -11.35
CA VAL A 823 47.82 -38.99 -12.28
C VAL A 823 47.21 -40.40 -12.35
N VAL A 824 45.91 -40.53 -12.04
CA VAL A 824 45.19 -41.81 -12.07
C VAL A 824 44.49 -41.98 -13.42
N HIS A 825 44.99 -42.88 -14.26
CA HIS A 825 44.35 -43.30 -15.52
C HIS A 825 43.39 -44.46 -15.29
N SER A 826 42.42 -44.61 -16.19
CA SER A 826 41.39 -45.64 -16.13
C SER A 826 41.92 -47.04 -16.42
N TRP A 827 41.97 -47.93 -15.41
CA TRP A 827 42.33 -49.32 -15.59
C TRP A 827 41.44 -50.03 -16.60
N PHE A 828 40.18 -49.60 -16.72
CA PHE A 828 39.19 -50.18 -17.64
C PHE A 828 39.58 -49.96 -19.12
N TYR A 829 39.91 -48.73 -19.48
CA TYR A 829 40.32 -48.40 -20.84
C TYR A 829 41.74 -48.89 -21.15
N TYR A 830 42.63 -48.90 -20.15
CA TYR A 830 43.92 -49.58 -20.28
C TYR A 830 43.74 -51.07 -20.66
N THR A 831 42.94 -51.82 -19.91
CA THR A 831 42.67 -53.23 -20.16
C THR A 831 42.07 -53.42 -21.58
N LYS A 832 41.10 -52.66 -21.95
CA LYS A 832 40.49 -52.71 -23.30
C LYS A 832 41.48 -52.39 -24.40
N SER A 833 42.32 -51.40 -24.22
CA SER A 833 43.34 -51.03 -25.22
C SER A 833 44.43 -52.09 -25.37
N ALA A 834 44.91 -52.63 -24.25
CA ALA A 834 45.96 -53.69 -24.28
C ALA A 834 45.40 -54.96 -24.98
N LEU A 835 44.18 -55.38 -24.64
CA LEU A 835 43.56 -56.53 -25.27
C LEU A 835 43.31 -56.28 -26.77
N ALA A 836 42.74 -55.12 -27.17
CA ALA A 836 42.47 -54.80 -28.57
C ALA A 836 43.76 -54.71 -29.41
N ALA A 837 44.82 -54.07 -28.90
CA ALA A 837 46.11 -53.99 -29.52
C ALA A 837 46.72 -55.35 -29.74
N ALA A 838 46.69 -56.19 -28.70
CA ALA A 838 47.21 -57.55 -28.76
C ALA A 838 46.46 -58.44 -29.79
N GLN A 839 45.10 -58.36 -29.76
CA GLN A 839 44.24 -59.07 -30.75
C GLN A 839 44.43 -58.56 -32.16
N LEU A 840 44.63 -57.25 -32.35
CA LEU A 840 44.93 -56.67 -33.69
C LEU A 840 46.30 -57.19 -34.21
N LEU A 841 47.35 -57.22 -33.35
CA LEU A 841 48.63 -57.72 -33.68
C LEU A 841 48.62 -59.26 -34.04
N GLU A 842 47.77 -60.01 -33.35
CA GLU A 842 47.57 -61.46 -33.66
C GLU A 842 46.91 -61.58 -35.07
N ARG A 843 45.90 -60.80 -35.38
CA ARG A 843 45.24 -60.79 -36.70
C ARG A 843 46.16 -60.38 -37.85
N LEU A 844 47.14 -59.48 -37.58
CA LEU A 844 48.14 -59.02 -38.55
C LEU A 844 49.14 -60.09 -38.81
N GLY A 845 49.31 -60.98 -37.87
CA GLY A 845 50.25 -62.11 -37.98
C GLY A 845 51.73 -61.71 -38.08
N GLY A 846 52.65 -62.68 -38.35
CA GLY A 846 54.08 -62.44 -38.38
C GLY A 846 54.76 -62.51 -37.03
N LYS A 847 56.01 -63.05 -37.00
CA LYS A 847 56.67 -63.29 -35.73
C LYS A 847 56.88 -62.10 -34.84
N GLU A 848 57.15 -60.91 -35.40
CA GLU A 848 57.39 -59.71 -34.63
C GLU A 848 56.03 -59.14 -34.00
N ASN A 849 54.94 -59.14 -34.77
CA ASN A 849 53.63 -58.77 -34.27
C ASN A 849 53.18 -59.71 -33.14
N LEU A 850 53.42 -61.05 -33.31
CA LEU A 850 53.05 -62.01 -32.27
C LEU A 850 53.91 -61.87 -30.97
N ARG A 851 55.16 -61.49 -31.10
CA ARG A 851 55.97 -61.10 -29.95
C ARG A 851 55.45 -59.88 -29.19
N GLN A 852 55.07 -58.88 -29.93
CA GLN A 852 54.46 -57.64 -29.38
C GLN A 852 53.10 -57.93 -28.73
N ALA A 853 52.30 -58.77 -29.35
CA ALA A 853 51.02 -59.21 -28.78
C ALA A 853 51.23 -59.93 -27.45
N MET A 854 52.19 -60.87 -27.44
CA MET A 854 52.59 -61.61 -26.23
C MET A 854 53.08 -60.71 -25.08
N ARG A 855 53.85 -59.62 -25.43
CA ARG A 855 54.29 -58.63 -24.42
C ARG A 855 53.15 -57.88 -23.83
N LEU A 856 52.20 -57.37 -24.69
CA LEU A 856 51.05 -56.68 -24.22
C LEU A 856 50.09 -57.52 -23.32
N TYR A 857 50.00 -58.83 -23.64
CA TYR A 857 49.24 -59.74 -22.76
C TYR A 857 50.02 -60.01 -21.44
N GLN A 858 51.40 -60.08 -21.47
CA GLN A 858 52.21 -60.23 -20.25
C GLN A 858 52.07 -58.98 -19.36
N ASP A 859 52.22 -57.76 -19.98
CA ASP A 859 52.10 -56.52 -19.25
C ASP A 859 50.67 -56.37 -18.59
N LEU A 860 49.62 -56.82 -19.26
CA LEU A 860 48.24 -56.84 -18.71
C LEU A 860 48.16 -57.94 -17.59
N ALA A 861 48.84 -59.09 -17.71
CA ALA A 861 48.79 -60.05 -16.69
C ALA A 861 49.56 -59.62 -15.42
N ASP A 862 50.66 -58.88 -15.58
CA ASP A 862 51.45 -58.34 -14.48
C ASP A 862 50.77 -57.14 -13.77
N ALA A 863 49.76 -56.55 -14.41
CA ALA A 863 49.02 -55.45 -13.81
C ALA A 863 47.97 -55.87 -12.75
N GLU A 864 47.77 -57.15 -12.51
CA GLU A 864 46.82 -57.75 -11.54
C GLU A 864 45.35 -57.24 -11.70
N LEU A 865 44.87 -56.94 -12.88
CA LEU A 865 43.57 -56.47 -13.24
C LEU A 865 42.62 -57.65 -13.55
N PRO A 866 41.27 -57.38 -13.63
CA PRO A 866 40.30 -58.48 -13.85
C PRO A 866 40.57 -59.40 -15.05
N ALA A 867 41.18 -58.86 -16.14
CA ALA A 867 41.56 -59.64 -17.33
C ALA A 867 42.93 -60.33 -17.24
N SER A 868 43.69 -60.16 -16.13
CA SER A 868 45.09 -60.66 -16.02
C SER A 868 45.28 -62.19 -16.23
N LYS A 869 44.32 -62.96 -15.71
CA LYS A 869 44.38 -64.42 -15.86
C LYS A 869 44.18 -64.88 -17.31
N GLU A 870 43.23 -64.25 -18.03
CA GLU A 870 42.97 -64.55 -19.42
C GLU A 870 44.17 -64.14 -20.32
N ALA A 871 44.66 -62.94 -20.05
CA ALA A 871 45.82 -62.39 -20.73
C ALA A 871 47.08 -63.29 -20.53
N LEU A 872 47.35 -63.77 -19.33
CA LEU A 872 48.43 -64.69 -19.05
C LEU A 872 48.29 -65.96 -19.85
N LEU A 873 47.13 -66.60 -19.84
CA LEU A 873 46.88 -67.83 -20.62
C LEU A 873 47.14 -67.56 -22.11
N ARG A 874 46.70 -66.49 -22.67
CA ARG A 874 46.84 -66.15 -24.08
C ARG A 874 48.28 -65.88 -24.43
N ALA A 875 49.06 -65.21 -23.58
CA ALA A 875 50.49 -65.01 -23.74
C ALA A 875 51.24 -66.35 -23.79
N GLU A 876 50.92 -67.31 -22.92
CA GLU A 876 51.46 -68.61 -22.87
C GLU A 876 51.12 -69.44 -24.12
N GLU A 877 49.91 -69.39 -24.60
CA GLU A 877 49.53 -70.06 -25.82
C GLU A 877 50.35 -69.59 -27.02
N ILE A 878 50.48 -68.27 -27.23
CA ILE A 878 51.27 -67.68 -28.28
C ILE A 878 52.73 -68.11 -28.13
N ARG A 879 53.24 -68.03 -26.89
CA ARG A 879 54.65 -68.50 -26.66
C ARG A 879 54.92 -69.96 -27.03
N LYS A 880 53.97 -70.86 -26.67
CA LYS A 880 54.08 -72.31 -27.02
C LYS A 880 53.91 -72.54 -28.51
N ALA A 881 52.94 -71.90 -29.14
CA ALA A 881 52.61 -72.12 -30.57
C ALA A 881 53.75 -71.68 -31.52
N TYR A 882 54.49 -70.65 -31.16
CA TYR A 882 55.50 -70.04 -32.05
C TYR A 882 56.92 -70.20 -31.52
N ALA A 883 57.13 -71.01 -30.44
CA ALA A 883 58.43 -71.33 -29.88
C ALA A 883 59.24 -70.09 -29.49
N PHE A 884 58.61 -69.06 -28.90
CA PHE A 884 59.34 -67.91 -28.40
C PHE A 884 60.04 -68.30 -27.05
N GLY A 885 61.36 -68.04 -26.91
CA GLY A 885 62.07 -68.22 -25.67
C GLY A 885 61.50 -67.39 -24.53
N LYS A 886 61.84 -67.76 -23.24
CA LYS A 886 61.50 -67.02 -22.03
C LYS A 886 61.93 -65.56 -22.05
#